data_a5cc89b6a8c78272e2139bd74efd7f69
#
_entry.id   a5cc89b6a8c78272e2139bd74efd7f69
#
_cell.length_a   1.000
_cell.length_b   1.000
_cell.length_c   1.000
_cell.angle_alpha   90.00
_cell.angle_beta   90.00
_cell.angle_gamma   90.00
#
_symmetry.space_group_name_H-M   'P 1'
#
loop_
_entity.id
_entity.type
_entity.pdbx_description
1 polymer ?
#
loop_
_entity_poly.entity_id
_entity_poly.type
_entity_poly.pdbx_seq_one_letter_code
_entity_poly.pdbx_strand_id
1 'polypeptide(L)'
;MATRDRVSTGSSGFDKVIDGLRLGDNVVWQVDSVADYREMVDPYVAQARADGRRLVYVRFGSHERLVTADDAQTVVFEVDPTHGFETFAMQVHNLVEQEGIGAFYVFDCLTDLLPYWHSDLMIGNFFKVTCPFLYELDTIAYFAIVRGEHTYATIAGIRETTQLLLDLYRVDDQIYIHPLKVWQRYSPTMFFPNLVRGDEAISITSSTEVAELFSSIERQSDRLDHWNVALDRAREALALPLRDQEAVKASLMRMVIGGSARMFDLCADYFTLADVLAIASREVGSGLIGGKSVGMLLARRILERDGDARFTSLIEPHDSYYIGTDVFYTYIVQNGWWPLRAKQRTADGYYTLAPELREKLLAGRFPNDLREQFMEMLEYFGQSPIIVRSSSLLEDDFGNAFAGKYESVFCVNQGSPEERYRGFEDALRLVYASTMSEEALDYRMNRGLVDRDEQMAILVQRVSGDQHDEDYFPHVAGVGNSSNLYIWDPEVDADAGMLRLVFGLGTRAVDRTVGDYAKIVCLDDPLRLPPMAYGEAKKYSQRGVDVLSLAQNTWHSRTLEEVMRHDLKADRSLFLSLDEHTATRQRERGRGATSSYLLDFRGLLTRTEFPALMRDALTLLSTAYGHPVDIEFTANLSVDNELRVNILQCRPLQTRGIGAPVSLPPIEDVRDCVFCGTGNFMGGNVRIPLERIVYVRPGEYLALGEQDRHAVARHIGRLNAALKGSSTMLIGPGRWGTTTPALGVPLRFAELCNMAVIGEVASVGSGFSPELSYGSHFFQDLVESGIFYVAIVEPNLRFNEGRIVDLPNVIADVSPESAHLAHVIHVVEVPGTEVCSDITSQRVLCR
;
A
#
# COMPACT_ATOMS: atom_id res chain seq x y z
N MET A 1 8.58 30.37 36.47
CA MET A 1 8.86 30.34 35.03
C MET A 1 9.89 31.45 34.78
N ALA A 2 11.04 31.13 34.17
CA ALA A 2 12.01 32.16 33.79
C ALA A 2 11.39 33.05 32.73
N THR A 3 11.55 34.38 32.89
CA THR A 3 11.12 35.35 31.88
C THR A 3 12.02 35.15 30.68
N ARG A 4 11.45 34.65 29.55
CA ARG A 4 12.17 34.52 28.28
C ARG A 4 12.58 35.93 27.81
N ASP A 5 13.76 36.01 27.20
CA ASP A 5 14.29 37.28 26.71
C ASP A 5 13.37 37.90 25.64
N ARG A 6 13.19 39.21 25.73
CA ARG A 6 12.42 39.99 24.75
C ARG A 6 13.28 40.32 23.53
N VAL A 7 12.67 40.25 22.39
CA VAL A 7 13.29 40.55 21.09
C VAL A 7 12.35 41.51 20.32
N SER A 8 12.95 42.42 19.55
CA SER A 8 12.19 43.34 18.72
C SER A 8 11.70 42.68 17.42
N THR A 9 10.51 43.07 16.95
CA THR A 9 10.01 42.73 15.60
C THR A 9 10.69 43.55 14.49
N GLY A 10 11.51 44.53 14.83
CA GLY A 10 12.05 45.52 13.91
C GLY A 10 11.14 46.75 13.74
N SER A 11 9.93 46.77 14.34
CA SER A 11 9.03 47.89 14.39
C SER A 11 8.77 48.27 15.84
N SER A 12 9.27 49.39 16.30
CA SER A 12 9.13 49.83 17.69
C SER A 12 7.68 50.12 18.08
N GLY A 13 6.85 50.54 17.13
CA GLY A 13 5.42 50.71 17.31
C GLY A 13 4.69 49.39 17.55
N PHE A 14 4.97 48.38 16.73
CA PHE A 14 4.35 47.09 16.85
C PHE A 14 4.84 46.34 18.09
N ASP A 15 6.12 46.47 18.47
CA ASP A 15 6.65 45.92 19.73
C ASP A 15 5.89 46.41 20.96
N LYS A 16 5.47 47.65 20.97
CA LYS A 16 4.63 48.18 22.05
C LYS A 16 3.26 47.55 22.11
N VAL A 17 2.66 47.23 20.93
CA VAL A 17 1.33 46.58 20.86
C VAL A 17 1.35 45.21 21.45
N ILE A 18 2.32 44.37 21.04
CA ILE A 18 2.39 42.97 21.44
C ILE A 18 3.29 42.72 22.65
N ASP A 19 3.86 43.73 23.26
CA ASP A 19 4.86 43.64 24.35
C ASP A 19 6.14 42.91 23.90
N GLY A 20 6.59 43.14 22.63
CA GLY A 20 7.74 42.54 21.96
C GLY A 20 7.58 41.05 21.67
N LEU A 21 8.48 40.49 20.89
CA LEU A 21 8.60 39.04 20.73
C LEU A 21 9.32 38.42 21.94
N ARG A 22 9.11 37.13 22.16
CA ARG A 22 9.82 36.34 23.18
C ARG A 22 10.41 35.11 22.55
N LEU A 23 11.61 34.72 22.95
CA LEU A 23 12.21 33.49 22.49
C LEU A 23 11.24 32.32 22.65
N GLY A 24 11.03 31.55 21.59
CA GLY A 24 10.04 30.50 21.49
C GLY A 24 8.75 30.92 20.77
N ASP A 25 8.59 32.21 20.37
CA ASP A 25 7.39 32.66 19.67
C ASP A 25 7.32 32.09 18.24
N ASN A 26 6.24 31.38 17.95
CA ASN A 26 5.80 31.07 16.58
C ASN A 26 4.72 32.09 16.21
N VAL A 27 5.01 32.91 15.22
CA VAL A 27 4.18 34.04 14.78
C VAL A 27 3.53 33.70 13.45
N VAL A 28 2.22 33.67 13.42
CA VAL A 28 1.46 33.40 12.19
C VAL A 28 0.75 34.66 11.73
N TRP A 29 1.01 35.05 10.50
CA TRP A 29 0.40 36.17 9.81
C TRP A 29 -0.70 35.67 8.87
N GLN A 30 -1.92 36.08 9.08
CA GLN A 30 -3.00 35.96 8.10
C GLN A 30 -2.97 37.21 7.22
N VAL A 31 -2.68 37.01 5.94
CA VAL A 31 -2.46 38.10 4.97
C VAL A 31 -3.39 37.94 3.76
N ASP A 32 -3.58 39.00 3.01
CA ASP A 32 -4.31 38.97 1.75
C ASP A 32 -3.37 38.63 0.57
N SER A 33 -2.06 38.94 0.73
CA SER A 33 -1.04 38.61 -0.28
C SER A 33 0.33 38.37 0.34
N VAL A 34 1.21 37.68 -0.39
CA VAL A 34 2.62 37.48 0.01
C VAL A 34 3.38 38.83 0.08
N ALA A 35 2.94 39.85 -0.69
CA ALA A 35 3.51 41.18 -0.63
C ALA A 35 3.27 41.84 0.74
N ASP A 36 2.10 41.66 1.32
CA ASP A 36 1.79 42.13 2.65
C ASP A 36 2.60 41.43 3.74
N TYR A 37 2.86 40.11 3.57
CA TYR A 37 3.72 39.37 4.47
C TYR A 37 5.16 39.90 4.41
N ARG A 38 5.68 40.23 3.22
CA ARG A 38 7.02 40.78 3.05
C ARG A 38 7.25 42.04 3.89
N GLU A 39 6.22 42.93 4.00
CA GLU A 39 6.34 44.15 4.81
C GLU A 39 6.55 43.85 6.31
N MET A 40 6.13 42.67 6.77
CA MET A 40 6.37 42.23 8.15
C MET A 40 7.72 41.48 8.27
N VAL A 41 8.14 40.81 7.23
CA VAL A 41 9.41 40.05 7.18
C VAL A 41 10.61 40.97 7.10
N ASP A 42 10.56 42.03 6.27
CA ASP A 42 11.72 42.93 6.03
C ASP A 42 12.24 43.60 7.33
N PRO A 43 11.41 44.22 8.19
CA PRO A 43 11.90 44.79 9.45
C PRO A 43 12.39 43.70 10.44
N TYR A 44 11.73 42.55 10.50
CA TYR A 44 12.14 41.43 11.34
C TYR A 44 13.52 40.87 10.93
N VAL A 45 13.77 40.70 9.63
CA VAL A 45 15.05 40.25 9.07
C VAL A 45 16.13 41.29 9.34
N ALA A 46 15.84 42.57 9.13
CA ALA A 46 16.80 43.66 9.38
C ALA A 46 17.20 43.70 10.86
N GLN A 47 16.24 43.54 11.77
CA GLN A 47 16.49 43.49 13.21
C GLN A 47 17.29 42.26 13.62
N ALA A 48 16.92 41.09 13.13
CA ALA A 48 17.64 39.85 13.42
C ALA A 48 19.11 39.92 12.99
N ARG A 49 19.40 40.54 11.83
CA ARG A 49 20.77 40.84 11.35
C ARG A 49 21.50 41.84 12.25
N ALA A 50 20.82 42.91 12.64
CA ALA A 50 21.39 43.89 13.55
C ALA A 50 21.77 43.31 14.91
N ASP A 51 20.97 42.36 15.40
CA ASP A 51 21.19 41.64 16.66
C ASP A 51 22.19 40.48 16.51
N GLY A 52 22.74 40.25 15.31
CA GLY A 52 23.69 39.18 15.05
C GLY A 52 23.09 37.78 15.21
N ARG A 53 21.79 37.62 14.96
CA ARG A 53 21.07 36.36 15.11
C ARG A 53 21.29 35.44 13.91
N ARG A 54 21.33 34.14 14.14
CA ARG A 54 21.29 33.13 13.10
C ARG A 54 19.92 33.14 12.45
N LEU A 55 19.84 33.44 11.15
CA LEU A 55 18.59 33.57 10.39
C LEU A 55 18.49 32.45 9.36
N VAL A 56 17.37 31.76 9.34
CA VAL A 56 17.08 30.65 8.43
C VAL A 56 15.81 30.96 7.64
N TYR A 57 15.92 30.98 6.33
CA TYR A 57 14.79 31.12 5.43
C TYR A 57 14.45 29.78 4.80
N VAL A 58 13.28 29.27 5.13
CA VAL A 58 12.75 28.01 4.59
C VAL A 58 11.91 28.31 3.36
N ARG A 59 12.48 27.99 2.20
CA ARG A 59 11.90 28.32 0.90
C ARG A 59 11.26 27.09 0.26
N PHE A 60 10.01 27.24 -0.19
CA PHE A 60 9.25 26.22 -0.93
C PHE A 60 8.21 26.81 -1.90
N GLY A 61 7.88 28.10 -1.76
CA GLY A 61 6.94 28.80 -2.65
C GLY A 61 7.54 29.20 -3.99
N SER A 62 6.70 29.45 -4.97
CA SER A 62 7.09 29.91 -6.32
C SER A 62 7.26 31.41 -6.46
N HIS A 63 6.83 32.19 -5.44
CA HIS A 63 6.94 33.66 -5.42
C HIS A 63 8.41 34.13 -5.32
N GLU A 64 8.66 35.42 -5.46
CA GLU A 64 9.98 36.02 -5.22
C GLU A 64 10.48 35.75 -3.80
N ARG A 65 11.80 35.52 -3.64
CA ARG A 65 12.41 35.27 -2.34
C ARG A 65 12.09 36.39 -1.35
N LEU A 66 11.62 36.02 -0.17
CA LEU A 66 11.39 36.96 0.93
C LEU A 66 12.68 37.42 1.60
N VAL A 67 13.68 36.52 1.65
CA VAL A 67 14.98 36.79 2.29
C VAL A 67 16.10 36.45 1.34
N THR A 68 17.12 37.32 1.27
CA THR A 68 18.35 37.08 0.53
C THR A 68 19.49 36.67 1.47
N ALA A 69 20.38 35.80 1.01
CA ALA A 69 21.57 35.39 1.78
C ALA A 69 22.72 36.38 1.57
N ASP A 70 22.56 37.61 2.11
CA ASP A 70 23.54 38.68 1.92
C ASP A 70 24.67 38.67 2.96
N ASP A 71 24.60 37.79 3.95
CA ASP A 71 25.55 37.66 5.05
C ASP A 71 25.82 36.20 5.45
N ALA A 72 26.88 35.97 6.23
CA ALA A 72 27.31 34.64 6.66
C ALA A 72 26.40 34.00 7.71
N GLN A 73 25.47 34.75 8.32
CA GLN A 73 24.57 34.26 9.36
C GLN A 73 23.18 33.89 8.79
N THR A 74 22.89 34.28 7.54
CA THR A 74 21.64 33.96 6.86
C THR A 74 21.81 32.68 6.01
N VAL A 75 20.98 31.71 6.26
CA VAL A 75 20.87 30.47 5.46
C VAL A 75 19.54 30.46 4.70
N VAL A 76 19.60 30.13 3.41
CA VAL A 76 18.42 29.81 2.61
C VAL A 76 18.38 28.30 2.41
N PHE A 77 17.34 27.68 2.92
CA PHE A 77 17.12 26.25 2.81
C PHE A 77 15.92 25.99 1.89
N GLU A 78 16.17 25.37 0.76
CA GLU A 78 15.13 25.05 -0.21
C GLU A 78 14.58 23.64 0.09
N VAL A 79 13.25 23.55 0.19
CA VAL A 79 12.51 22.29 0.42
C VAL A 79 11.57 22.05 -0.74
N ASP A 80 11.64 20.86 -1.32
CA ASP A 80 10.73 20.47 -2.40
C ASP A 80 9.44 19.87 -1.83
N PRO A 81 8.28 20.54 -1.99
CA PRO A 81 7.00 20.04 -1.47
C PRO A 81 6.43 18.84 -2.25
N THR A 82 6.99 18.50 -3.42
CA THR A 82 6.49 17.41 -4.29
C THR A 82 6.75 16.03 -3.70
N HIS A 83 7.66 15.90 -2.73
CA HIS A 83 7.99 14.64 -2.07
C HIS A 83 7.00 14.20 -0.99
N GLY A 84 5.97 14.99 -0.73
CA GLY A 84 4.90 14.70 0.23
C GLY A 84 5.12 15.29 1.62
N PHE A 85 4.05 15.20 2.43
CA PHE A 85 3.98 15.85 3.76
C PHE A 85 5.05 15.34 4.72
N GLU A 86 5.23 14.02 4.81
CA GLU A 86 6.14 13.42 5.78
C GLU A 86 7.59 13.80 5.50
N THR A 87 8.02 13.69 4.24
CA THR A 87 9.38 14.07 3.83
C THR A 87 9.64 15.56 4.05
N PHE A 88 8.68 16.42 3.70
CA PHE A 88 8.78 17.87 3.94
C PHE A 88 8.94 18.18 5.43
N ALA A 89 8.07 17.65 6.28
CA ALA A 89 8.09 17.89 7.71
C ALA A 89 9.38 17.36 8.37
N MET A 90 9.90 16.22 7.89
CA MET A 90 11.17 15.66 8.36
C MET A 90 12.37 16.51 7.94
N GLN A 91 12.40 17.05 6.71
CA GLN A 91 13.47 17.94 6.27
C GLN A 91 13.50 19.22 7.11
N VAL A 92 12.32 19.80 7.38
CA VAL A 92 12.21 20.97 8.29
C VAL A 92 12.66 20.62 9.70
N HIS A 93 12.24 19.48 10.23
CA HIS A 93 12.65 19.03 11.56
C HIS A 93 14.17 18.88 11.69
N ASN A 94 14.80 18.19 10.74
CA ASN A 94 16.25 18.00 10.72
C ASN A 94 17.01 19.31 10.59
N LEU A 95 16.51 20.26 9.79
CA LEU A 95 17.07 21.59 9.68
C LEU A 95 17.01 22.33 11.03
N VAL A 96 15.86 22.30 11.71
CA VAL A 96 15.65 22.98 12.99
C VAL A 96 16.54 22.32 14.08
N GLU A 97 16.69 21.02 14.09
CA GLU A 97 17.60 20.31 14.99
C GLU A 97 19.08 20.69 14.73
N GLN A 98 19.49 20.80 13.47
CA GLN A 98 20.84 21.16 13.08
C GLN A 98 21.20 22.60 13.44
N GLU A 99 20.29 23.56 13.24
CA GLU A 99 20.50 24.98 13.56
C GLU A 99 20.42 25.26 15.07
N GLY A 100 19.68 24.47 15.82
CA GLY A 100 19.68 24.41 17.28
C GLY A 100 18.99 25.61 17.96
N ILE A 101 19.41 25.90 19.18
CA ILE A 101 18.76 26.86 20.08
C ILE A 101 18.93 28.31 19.62
N GLY A 102 17.83 29.07 19.63
CA GLY A 102 17.84 30.53 19.44
C GLY A 102 17.96 31.01 18.02
N ALA A 103 17.83 30.11 17.03
CA ALA A 103 17.77 30.48 15.61
C ALA A 103 16.46 31.18 15.26
N PHE A 104 16.50 32.08 14.29
CA PHE A 104 15.33 32.83 13.81
C PHE A 104 14.93 32.31 12.44
N TYR A 105 13.65 32.09 12.23
CA TYR A 105 13.10 31.49 11.02
C TYR A 105 12.14 32.39 10.29
N VAL A 106 12.21 32.36 8.95
CA VAL A 106 11.17 32.87 8.06
C VAL A 106 10.76 31.69 7.16
N PHE A 107 9.47 31.37 7.15
CA PHE A 107 8.90 30.39 6.23
C PHE A 107 8.20 31.12 5.08
N ASP A 108 8.24 30.54 3.89
CA ASP A 108 7.37 30.95 2.80
C ASP A 108 5.88 30.82 3.21
N CYS A 109 4.99 31.38 2.42
CA CYS A 109 3.56 31.29 2.66
C CYS A 109 3.09 29.81 2.60
N LEU A 110 2.56 29.29 3.70
CA LEU A 110 2.16 27.89 3.81
C LEU A 110 0.96 27.53 2.91
N THR A 111 0.18 28.53 2.50
CA THR A 111 -0.91 28.35 1.53
C THR A 111 -0.36 27.86 0.16
N ASP A 112 0.90 28.16 -0.19
CA ASP A 112 1.57 27.67 -1.39
C ASP A 112 1.78 26.15 -1.40
N LEU A 113 1.60 25.48 -0.26
CA LEU A 113 1.64 24.01 -0.14
C LEU A 113 0.32 23.33 -0.54
N LEU A 114 -0.79 24.05 -0.58
CA LEU A 114 -2.11 23.49 -0.92
C LEU A 114 -2.16 22.79 -2.29
N PRO A 115 -1.51 23.29 -3.36
CA PRO A 115 -1.46 22.59 -4.64
C PRO A 115 -0.74 21.24 -4.59
N TYR A 116 0.09 21.01 -3.56
CA TYR A 116 0.87 19.78 -3.37
C TYR A 116 0.23 18.84 -2.34
N TRP A 117 -0.32 19.39 -1.27
CA TRP A 117 -0.93 18.62 -0.18
C TRP A 117 -2.45 18.48 -0.32
N HIS A 118 -3.05 19.25 -1.20
CA HIS A 118 -4.47 19.20 -1.60
C HIS A 118 -5.50 19.43 -0.47
N SER A 119 -5.06 19.52 0.78
CA SER A 119 -5.93 19.72 1.95
C SER A 119 -5.30 20.68 2.96
N ASP A 120 -6.09 21.58 3.50
CA ASP A 120 -5.64 22.50 4.56
C ASP A 120 -5.45 21.79 5.90
N LEU A 121 -6.02 20.60 6.06
CA LEU A 121 -5.80 19.74 7.21
C LEU A 121 -4.30 19.41 7.40
N MET A 122 -3.58 19.20 6.29
CA MET A 122 -2.13 18.98 6.33
C MET A 122 -1.37 20.22 6.79
N ILE A 123 -1.83 21.42 6.46
CA ILE A 123 -1.28 22.67 7.02
C ILE A 123 -1.44 22.68 8.54
N GLY A 124 -2.63 22.36 9.05
CA GLY A 124 -2.88 22.24 10.49
C GLY A 124 -1.98 21.21 11.17
N ASN A 125 -1.79 20.05 10.54
CA ASN A 125 -0.90 19.01 11.05
C ASN A 125 0.57 19.46 11.05
N PHE A 126 1.02 20.21 10.04
CA PHE A 126 2.36 20.79 10.01
C PHE A 126 2.63 21.71 11.22
N PHE A 127 1.71 22.59 11.55
CA PHE A 127 1.84 23.41 12.75
C PHE A 127 1.93 22.58 14.03
N LYS A 128 1.12 21.51 14.13
CA LYS A 128 1.12 20.60 15.31
C LYS A 128 2.43 19.86 15.50
N VAL A 129 3.16 19.56 14.45
CA VAL A 129 4.44 18.85 14.57
C VAL A 129 5.64 19.79 14.66
N THR A 130 5.56 20.98 14.06
CA THR A 130 6.70 21.90 13.93
C THR A 130 6.76 22.94 15.05
N CYS A 131 5.65 23.59 15.40
CA CYS A 131 5.65 24.68 16.38
C CYS A 131 6.06 24.26 17.80
N PRO A 132 5.65 23.12 18.35
CA PRO A 132 6.14 22.70 19.66
C PRO A 132 7.66 22.50 19.71
N PHE A 133 8.24 21.96 18.64
CA PHE A 133 9.68 21.74 18.54
C PHE A 133 10.46 23.07 18.44
N LEU A 134 10.00 24.01 17.62
CA LEU A 134 10.55 25.35 17.55
C LEU A 134 10.48 26.06 18.91
N TYR A 135 9.36 25.92 19.62
CA TYR A 135 9.17 26.50 20.95
C TYR A 135 10.16 25.96 21.98
N GLU A 136 10.45 24.66 21.97
CA GLU A 136 11.40 24.01 22.89
C GLU A 136 12.84 24.50 22.68
N LEU A 137 13.20 24.88 21.45
CA LEU A 137 14.51 25.38 21.09
C LEU A 137 14.66 26.90 21.22
N ASP A 138 13.73 27.59 21.90
CA ASP A 138 13.76 29.04 22.11
C ASP A 138 13.99 29.84 20.82
N THR A 139 13.42 29.39 19.71
CA THR A 139 13.51 30.04 18.39
C THR A 139 12.45 31.12 18.23
N ILE A 140 12.54 31.96 17.17
CA ILE A 140 11.45 32.78 16.69
C ILE A 140 11.18 32.41 15.24
N ALA A 141 9.93 32.06 14.93
CA ALA A 141 9.56 31.65 13.59
C ALA A 141 8.36 32.47 13.07
N TYR A 142 8.52 33.02 11.86
CA TYR A 142 7.47 33.72 11.12
C TYR A 142 6.90 32.77 10.06
N PHE A 143 5.57 32.68 10.05
CA PHE A 143 4.76 31.95 9.08
C PHE A 143 3.72 32.87 8.47
N ALA A 144 3.31 32.58 7.25
CA ALA A 144 2.16 33.26 6.64
C ALA A 144 1.14 32.23 6.09
N ILE A 145 -0.13 32.63 6.14
CA ILE A 145 -1.24 31.97 5.49
C ILE A 145 -2.12 33.02 4.79
N VAL A 146 -2.66 32.67 3.61
CA VAL A 146 -3.58 33.55 2.89
C VAL A 146 -4.97 33.49 3.53
N ARG A 147 -5.55 34.64 3.77
CA ARG A 147 -6.89 34.78 4.35
C ARG A 147 -7.94 34.21 3.40
N GLY A 148 -8.90 33.47 3.96
CA GLY A 148 -10.00 32.88 3.21
C GLY A 148 -9.71 31.54 2.55
N GLU A 149 -8.44 31.14 2.44
CA GLU A 149 -8.03 29.86 1.81
C GLU A 149 -8.02 28.67 2.77
N HIS A 150 -8.35 28.89 4.06
CA HIS A 150 -8.30 27.86 5.09
C HIS A 150 -9.60 27.81 5.89
N THR A 151 -10.00 26.60 6.28
CA THR A 151 -11.19 26.39 7.11
C THR A 151 -11.02 26.95 8.52
N TYR A 152 -12.14 27.19 9.18
CA TYR A 152 -12.14 27.64 10.57
C TYR A 152 -11.46 26.62 11.50
N ALA A 153 -11.63 25.32 11.24
CA ALA A 153 -11.03 24.23 12.02
C ALA A 153 -9.49 24.26 11.95
N THR A 154 -8.93 24.45 10.75
CA THR A 154 -7.48 24.57 10.57
C THR A 154 -6.94 25.83 11.25
N ILE A 155 -7.59 26.99 11.11
CA ILE A 155 -7.19 28.21 11.80
C ILE A 155 -7.26 28.04 13.32
N ALA A 156 -8.29 27.37 13.85
CA ALA A 156 -8.40 27.06 15.27
C ALA A 156 -7.24 26.16 15.74
N GLY A 157 -6.86 25.13 14.96
CA GLY A 157 -5.72 24.27 15.24
C GLY A 157 -4.38 25.03 15.23
N ILE A 158 -4.18 25.92 14.26
CA ILE A 158 -3.01 26.82 14.21
C ILE A 158 -2.99 27.72 15.46
N ARG A 159 -4.13 28.30 15.80
CA ARG A 159 -4.25 29.14 16.99
C ARG A 159 -3.91 28.39 18.29
N GLU A 160 -4.22 27.12 18.39
CA GLU A 160 -3.85 26.31 19.56
C GLU A 160 -2.34 26.16 19.72
N THR A 161 -1.61 25.96 18.64
CA THR A 161 -0.18 25.59 18.65
C THR A 161 0.77 26.77 18.61
N THR A 162 0.35 27.91 18.08
CA THR A 162 1.20 29.10 17.93
C THR A 162 1.10 30.06 19.11
N GLN A 163 2.11 30.88 19.34
CA GLN A 163 2.12 31.90 20.40
C GLN A 163 1.44 33.19 19.94
N LEU A 164 1.63 33.55 18.67
CA LEU A 164 0.95 34.74 18.10
C LEU A 164 0.20 34.35 16.84
N LEU A 165 -1.04 34.83 16.72
CA LEU A 165 -1.84 34.79 15.49
C LEU A 165 -2.31 36.23 15.22
N LEU A 166 -1.93 36.78 14.10
CA LEU A 166 -2.07 38.17 13.72
C LEU A 166 -2.75 38.30 12.38
N ASP A 167 -3.82 39.08 12.31
CA ASP A 167 -4.42 39.47 11.04
C ASP A 167 -3.79 40.75 10.53
N LEU A 168 -3.38 40.76 9.27
CA LEU A 168 -2.92 41.96 8.60
C LEU A 168 -3.93 42.35 7.53
N TYR A 169 -4.38 43.63 7.57
CA TYR A 169 -5.30 44.20 6.60
C TYR A 169 -4.64 45.41 5.90
N ARG A 170 -4.88 45.52 4.60
CA ARG A 170 -4.52 46.73 3.84
C ARG A 170 -5.79 47.47 3.39
N VAL A 171 -5.94 48.70 3.85
CA VAL A 171 -7.06 49.58 3.49
C VAL A 171 -6.48 50.94 3.13
N ASP A 172 -6.76 51.46 1.94
CA ASP A 172 -6.27 52.74 1.43
C ASP A 172 -4.73 52.93 1.59
N ASP A 173 -3.96 51.93 1.22
CA ASP A 173 -2.49 51.85 1.38
C ASP A 173 -1.99 51.93 2.84
N GLN A 174 -2.88 51.83 3.82
CA GLN A 174 -2.53 51.77 5.23
C GLN A 174 -2.58 50.33 5.73
N ILE A 175 -1.62 50.00 6.59
CA ILE A 175 -1.52 48.65 7.18
C ILE A 175 -2.14 48.66 8.58
N TYR A 176 -3.08 47.74 8.78
CA TYR A 176 -3.69 47.49 10.07
C TYR A 176 -3.34 46.08 10.54
N ILE A 177 -2.84 45.97 11.77
CA ILE A 177 -2.54 44.67 12.41
C ILE A 177 -3.57 44.45 13.51
N HIS A 178 -4.27 43.31 13.44
CA HIS A 178 -5.25 42.91 14.45
C HIS A 178 -4.78 41.60 15.13
N PRO A 179 -4.23 41.68 16.34
CA PRO A 179 -3.84 40.48 17.10
C PRO A 179 -5.07 39.67 17.49
N LEU A 180 -5.12 38.40 17.04
CA LEU A 180 -6.17 37.42 17.40
C LEU A 180 -5.75 36.55 18.58
N LYS A 181 -4.43 36.32 18.72
CA LYS A 181 -3.81 35.63 19.85
C LYS A 181 -2.44 36.24 20.15
N VAL A 182 -2.21 36.56 21.42
CA VAL A 182 -0.87 36.90 21.97
C VAL A 182 -0.73 36.16 23.30
N TRP A 183 0.12 35.16 23.33
CA TRP A 183 0.19 34.22 24.46
C TRP A 183 0.94 34.81 25.65
N GLN A 184 0.39 34.63 26.86
CA GLN A 184 0.97 35.04 28.15
C GLN A 184 1.34 36.55 28.25
N ARG A 185 0.68 37.39 27.47
CA ARG A 185 0.82 38.86 27.49
C ARG A 185 -0.55 39.48 27.42
N TYR A 186 -0.66 40.63 28.01
CA TYR A 186 -1.92 41.40 28.01
C TYR A 186 -1.67 42.90 28.15
N SER A 187 -2.36 43.66 27.33
CA SER A 187 -2.62 45.09 27.56
C SER A 187 -4.08 45.42 27.19
N PRO A 188 -4.68 46.50 27.70
CA PRO A 188 -6.09 46.82 27.43
C PRO A 188 -6.44 46.99 25.95
N THR A 189 -5.47 47.38 25.11
CA THR A 189 -5.68 47.64 23.67
C THR A 189 -5.04 46.59 22.76
N MET A 190 -4.43 45.54 23.32
CA MET A 190 -3.66 44.55 22.58
C MET A 190 -4.47 43.88 21.46
N PHE A 191 -5.74 43.61 21.70
CA PHE A 191 -6.61 42.88 20.77
C PHE A 191 -7.51 43.79 19.93
N PHE A 192 -7.22 45.10 19.90
CA PHE A 192 -7.82 46.00 18.93
C PHE A 192 -7.01 46.03 17.63
N PRO A 193 -7.63 46.43 16.50
CA PRO A 193 -6.86 46.75 15.30
C PRO A 193 -5.91 47.92 15.56
N ASN A 194 -4.70 47.82 15.04
CA ASN A 194 -3.68 48.84 15.21
C ASN A 194 -3.24 49.32 13.82
N LEU A 195 -3.36 50.62 13.57
CA LEU A 195 -2.80 51.26 12.38
C LEU A 195 -1.27 51.41 12.54
N VAL A 196 -0.49 50.78 11.64
CA VAL A 196 0.96 50.88 11.68
C VAL A 196 1.44 51.90 10.66
N ARG A 197 2.22 52.90 11.14
CA ARG A 197 2.86 53.92 10.30
C ARG A 197 4.33 54.07 10.70
N GLY A 198 5.22 53.42 9.94
CA GLY A 198 6.64 53.38 10.27
C GLY A 198 6.86 52.83 11.69
N ASP A 199 7.45 53.61 12.59
CA ASP A 199 7.77 53.20 13.96
C ASP A 199 6.60 53.46 14.96
N GLU A 200 5.46 53.95 14.51
CA GLU A 200 4.29 54.21 15.35
C GLU A 200 3.18 53.20 15.07
N ALA A 201 2.53 52.75 16.13
CA ALA A 201 1.28 51.99 16.04
C ALA A 201 0.18 52.69 16.86
N ILE A 202 -0.97 52.92 16.23
CA ILE A 202 -2.11 53.62 16.81
C ILE A 202 -3.23 52.60 16.97
N SER A 203 -3.63 52.30 18.19
CA SER A 203 -4.76 51.40 18.47
C SER A 203 -6.09 52.05 18.12
N ILE A 204 -6.87 51.38 17.27
CA ILE A 204 -8.22 51.84 16.88
C ILE A 204 -9.22 51.30 17.89
N THR A 205 -9.60 52.14 18.85
CA THR A 205 -10.46 51.71 19.96
C THR A 205 -11.89 52.21 19.85
N SER A 206 -12.14 53.20 18.96
CA SER A 206 -13.48 53.72 18.70
C SER A 206 -14.34 52.67 17.96
N SER A 207 -15.53 52.39 18.47
CA SER A 207 -16.46 51.45 17.83
C SER A 207 -16.85 51.85 16.40
N THR A 208 -16.92 53.18 16.13
CA THR A 208 -17.21 53.73 14.80
C THR A 208 -16.06 53.44 13.84
N GLU A 209 -14.82 53.76 14.22
CA GLU A 209 -13.63 53.51 13.38
C GLU A 209 -13.39 52.03 13.16
N VAL A 210 -13.61 51.19 14.18
CA VAL A 210 -13.53 49.72 14.07
C VAL A 210 -14.59 49.20 13.10
N ALA A 211 -15.83 49.70 13.17
CA ALA A 211 -16.90 49.30 12.26
C ALA A 211 -16.62 49.74 10.82
N GLU A 212 -16.12 50.97 10.62
CA GLU A 212 -15.71 51.49 9.29
C GLU A 212 -14.60 50.66 8.72
N LEU A 213 -13.54 50.35 9.48
CA LEU A 213 -12.43 49.47 9.06
C LEU A 213 -12.96 48.12 8.60
N PHE A 214 -13.72 47.41 9.42
CA PHE A 214 -14.21 46.06 9.08
C PHE A 214 -15.32 46.04 8.02
N SER A 215 -16.02 47.15 7.78
CA SER A 215 -16.98 47.27 6.66
C SER A 215 -16.27 47.45 5.31
N SER A 216 -15.07 48.03 5.31
CA SER A 216 -14.26 48.22 4.09
C SER A 216 -13.48 46.97 3.67
N ILE A 217 -13.38 45.96 4.54
CA ILE A 217 -12.69 44.71 4.26
C ILE A 217 -13.70 43.73 3.66
N GLU A 218 -13.44 43.31 2.40
CA GLU A 218 -14.21 42.23 1.80
C GLU A 218 -14.01 40.94 2.60
N ARG A 219 -15.10 40.47 3.22
CA ARG A 219 -15.12 39.16 3.88
C ARG A 219 -15.73 38.16 2.91
N GLN A 220 -14.95 37.17 2.50
CA GLN A 220 -15.53 35.98 1.93
C GLN A 220 -16.41 35.31 3.02
N SER A 221 -17.70 35.13 2.71
CA SER A 221 -18.67 34.57 3.65
C SER A 221 -18.42 33.11 3.97
N ASP A 222 -17.83 32.37 3.05
CA ASP A 222 -17.64 30.95 3.15
C ASP A 222 -16.13 30.62 3.14
N ARG A 223 -15.64 30.17 4.28
CA ARG A 223 -14.28 29.64 4.41
C ARG A 223 -14.30 28.17 3.98
N LEU A 224 -14.21 27.95 2.68
CA LEU A 224 -14.14 26.61 2.11
C LEU A 224 -12.68 26.13 2.06
N ASP A 225 -12.47 24.89 2.45
CA ASP A 225 -11.22 24.19 2.22
C ASP A 225 -10.91 24.12 0.72
N HIS A 226 -9.63 24.14 0.37
CA HIS A 226 -9.15 23.97 -1.00
C HIS A 226 -9.76 22.71 -1.67
N TRP A 227 -9.91 21.64 -0.92
CA TRP A 227 -10.57 20.41 -1.34
C TRP A 227 -12.01 20.66 -1.83
N ASN A 228 -12.81 21.32 -1.00
CA ASN A 228 -14.20 21.62 -1.33
C ASN A 228 -14.32 22.59 -2.51
N VAL A 229 -13.46 23.62 -2.56
CA VAL A 229 -13.40 24.57 -3.69
C VAL A 229 -13.07 23.85 -4.99
N ALA A 230 -12.13 22.90 -4.97
CA ALA A 230 -11.77 22.11 -6.16
C ALA A 230 -12.93 21.21 -6.62
N LEU A 231 -13.66 20.60 -5.67
CA LEU A 231 -14.86 19.79 -6.00
C LEU A 231 -15.98 20.63 -6.59
N ASP A 232 -16.25 21.82 -6.05
CA ASP A 232 -17.30 22.71 -6.55
C ASP A 232 -16.95 23.22 -7.97
N ARG A 233 -15.71 23.64 -8.20
CA ARG A 233 -15.22 23.96 -9.56
C ARG A 233 -15.38 22.78 -10.53
N ALA A 234 -15.11 21.57 -10.07
CA ALA A 234 -15.26 20.39 -10.90
C ALA A 234 -16.74 20.08 -11.23
N ARG A 235 -17.65 20.29 -10.27
CA ARG A 235 -19.11 20.18 -10.50
C ARG A 235 -19.61 21.21 -11.50
N GLU A 236 -19.17 22.46 -11.39
CA GLU A 236 -19.51 23.53 -12.34
C GLU A 236 -18.93 23.23 -13.74
N ALA A 237 -17.74 22.69 -13.80
CA ALA A 237 -17.08 22.36 -15.05
C ALA A 237 -17.79 21.25 -15.85
N LEU A 238 -18.63 20.40 -15.23
CA LEU A 238 -19.46 19.41 -15.96
C LEU A 238 -20.38 20.04 -17.00
N ALA A 239 -20.78 21.30 -16.83
CA ALA A 239 -21.59 22.04 -17.80
C ALA A 239 -20.78 22.66 -18.96
N LEU A 240 -19.45 22.62 -18.90
CA LEU A 240 -18.55 23.19 -19.90
C LEU A 240 -18.30 22.20 -21.05
N PRO A 241 -17.80 22.69 -22.21
CA PRO A 241 -17.33 21.82 -23.28
C PRO A 241 -16.24 20.84 -22.80
N LEU A 242 -16.17 19.64 -23.34
CA LEU A 242 -15.22 18.58 -22.94
C LEU A 242 -13.76 19.06 -22.90
N ARG A 243 -13.35 19.91 -23.85
CA ARG A 243 -12.00 20.48 -23.88
C ARG A 243 -11.66 21.27 -22.61
N ASP A 244 -12.63 22.02 -22.09
CA ASP A 244 -12.43 22.86 -20.91
C ASP A 244 -12.51 22.04 -19.60
N GLN A 245 -13.19 20.87 -19.65
CA GLN A 245 -13.21 19.91 -18.55
C GLN A 245 -11.86 19.22 -18.33
N GLU A 246 -11.03 19.01 -19.36
CA GLU A 246 -9.77 18.27 -19.24
C GLU A 246 -8.77 18.87 -18.25
N ALA A 247 -8.63 20.20 -18.22
CA ALA A 247 -7.75 20.86 -17.26
C ALA A 247 -8.23 20.68 -15.81
N VAL A 248 -9.53 20.78 -15.59
CA VAL A 248 -10.16 20.58 -14.29
C VAL A 248 -10.08 19.12 -13.86
N LYS A 249 -10.33 18.18 -14.79
CA LYS A 249 -10.16 16.74 -14.57
C LYS A 249 -8.73 16.42 -14.12
N ALA A 250 -7.72 16.90 -14.87
CA ALA A 250 -6.33 16.66 -14.54
C ALA A 250 -5.94 17.23 -13.16
N SER A 251 -6.51 18.37 -12.76
CA SER A 251 -6.32 18.95 -11.42
C SER A 251 -6.94 18.07 -10.35
N LEU A 252 -8.19 17.66 -10.50
CA LEU A 252 -8.89 16.82 -9.53
C LEU A 252 -8.27 15.41 -9.44
N MET A 253 -7.82 14.84 -10.56
CA MET A 253 -7.11 13.57 -10.57
C MET A 253 -5.82 13.59 -9.73
N ARG A 254 -5.06 14.70 -9.77
CA ARG A 254 -3.87 14.83 -8.91
C ARG A 254 -4.20 14.84 -7.42
N MET A 255 -5.38 15.30 -7.07
CA MET A 255 -5.85 15.33 -5.67
C MET A 255 -6.33 13.97 -5.17
N VAL A 256 -6.95 13.16 -6.04
CA VAL A 256 -7.68 11.94 -5.65
C VAL A 256 -6.93 10.66 -6.02
N ILE A 257 -6.30 10.62 -7.22
CA ILE A 257 -5.77 9.38 -7.81
C ILE A 257 -4.28 9.21 -7.51
N GLY A 258 -3.45 10.21 -7.78
CA GLY A 258 -2.00 10.08 -7.62
C GLY A 258 -1.39 8.94 -8.44
N GLY A 259 -0.27 8.39 -7.95
CA GLY A 259 0.40 7.23 -8.54
C GLY A 259 1.59 7.58 -9.44
N SER A 260 2.18 6.56 -10.11
CA SER A 260 3.24 6.78 -11.09
C SER A 260 2.72 7.52 -12.32
N ALA A 261 3.62 8.20 -13.04
CA ALA A 261 3.24 8.93 -14.26
C ALA A 261 2.49 8.03 -15.26
N ARG A 262 2.94 6.77 -15.43
CA ARG A 262 2.31 5.81 -16.32
C ARG A 262 0.89 5.42 -15.87
N MET A 263 0.66 5.21 -14.58
CA MET A 263 -0.66 4.91 -14.05
C MET A 263 -1.58 6.13 -14.16
N PHE A 264 -1.05 7.32 -13.87
CA PHE A 264 -1.78 8.57 -14.00
C PHE A 264 -2.23 8.84 -15.44
N ASP A 265 -1.33 8.67 -16.43
CA ASP A 265 -1.65 8.84 -17.85
C ASP A 265 -2.74 7.84 -18.29
N LEU A 266 -2.62 6.58 -17.88
CA LEU A 266 -3.62 5.57 -18.16
C LEU A 266 -4.99 5.94 -17.56
N CYS A 267 -5.04 6.41 -16.33
CA CYS A 267 -6.26 6.91 -15.71
C CYS A 267 -6.83 8.13 -16.47
N ALA A 268 -5.97 9.05 -16.91
CA ALA A 268 -6.40 10.22 -17.66
C ALA A 268 -7.06 9.87 -18.99
N ASP A 269 -6.62 8.79 -19.65
CA ASP A 269 -7.22 8.30 -20.89
C ASP A 269 -8.59 7.65 -20.68
N TYR A 270 -8.83 7.04 -19.53
CA TYR A 270 -10.05 6.25 -19.28
C TYR A 270 -11.10 6.96 -18.45
N PHE A 271 -10.72 7.75 -17.44
CA PHE A 271 -11.68 8.45 -16.58
C PHE A 271 -12.18 9.75 -17.22
N THR A 272 -13.46 10.02 -17.05
CA THR A 272 -14.09 11.32 -17.30
C THR A 272 -14.05 12.18 -16.03
N LEU A 273 -14.32 13.48 -16.13
CA LEU A 273 -14.47 14.36 -14.97
C LEU A 273 -15.59 13.87 -14.04
N ALA A 274 -16.69 13.35 -14.60
CA ALA A 274 -17.79 12.79 -13.83
C ALA A 274 -17.37 11.56 -13.01
N ASP A 275 -16.50 10.70 -13.57
CA ASP A 275 -15.98 9.52 -12.86
C ASP A 275 -15.13 9.95 -11.66
N VAL A 276 -14.23 10.92 -11.85
CA VAL A 276 -13.37 11.41 -10.77
C VAL A 276 -14.19 12.10 -9.66
N LEU A 277 -15.21 12.86 -10.03
CA LEU A 277 -16.16 13.44 -9.07
C LEU A 277 -16.94 12.38 -8.30
N ALA A 278 -17.39 11.31 -8.98
CA ALA A 278 -18.08 10.20 -8.32
C ALA A 278 -17.17 9.47 -7.32
N ILE A 279 -15.88 9.32 -7.63
CA ILE A 279 -14.87 8.77 -6.72
C ILE A 279 -14.72 9.69 -5.50
N ALA A 280 -14.47 10.97 -5.71
CA ALA A 280 -14.28 11.95 -4.64
C ALA A 280 -15.52 12.10 -3.74
N SER A 281 -16.72 11.91 -4.26
CA SER A 281 -17.96 11.94 -3.46
C SER A 281 -18.10 10.76 -2.49
N ARG A 282 -17.29 9.70 -2.66
CA ARG A 282 -17.25 8.52 -1.80
C ARG A 282 -15.97 8.45 -0.97
N GLU A 283 -15.27 9.57 -0.86
CA GLU A 283 -14.08 9.67 -0.05
C GLU A 283 -14.39 10.20 1.35
N VAL A 284 -13.80 9.57 2.35
CA VAL A 284 -13.80 10.00 3.75
C VAL A 284 -12.46 10.65 4.04
N GLY A 285 -12.49 11.86 4.58
CA GLY A 285 -11.29 12.68 4.71
C GLY A 285 -10.92 13.33 3.38
N SER A 286 -9.64 13.38 3.07
CA SER A 286 -9.08 13.95 1.85
C SER A 286 -7.77 13.23 1.48
N GLY A 287 -7.24 13.55 0.29
CA GLY A 287 -5.96 13.04 -0.19
C GLY A 287 -6.13 11.98 -1.27
N LEU A 288 -5.21 11.05 -1.38
CA LEU A 288 -5.16 10.06 -2.45
C LEU A 288 -5.86 8.76 -2.02
N ILE A 289 -6.56 8.10 -2.95
CA ILE A 289 -7.28 6.85 -2.65
C ILE A 289 -6.40 5.58 -2.75
N GLY A 290 -5.15 5.72 -3.18
CA GLY A 290 -4.17 4.65 -3.26
C GLY A 290 -4.30 3.69 -4.43
N GLY A 291 -3.23 2.91 -4.65
CA GLY A 291 -3.05 2.13 -5.88
C GLY A 291 -4.08 1.02 -6.06
N LYS A 292 -4.43 0.28 -5.02
CA LYS A 292 -5.43 -0.80 -5.11
C LYS A 292 -6.80 -0.29 -5.54
N SER A 293 -7.26 0.84 -4.96
CA SER A 293 -8.51 1.49 -5.34
C SER A 293 -8.47 1.95 -6.79
N VAL A 294 -7.37 2.58 -7.21
CA VAL A 294 -7.18 3.07 -8.58
C VAL A 294 -7.21 1.91 -9.57
N GLY A 295 -6.44 0.85 -9.33
CA GLY A 295 -6.38 -0.31 -10.24
C GLY A 295 -7.74 -0.99 -10.43
N MET A 296 -8.51 -1.14 -9.36
CA MET A 296 -9.86 -1.69 -9.40
C MET A 296 -10.81 -0.84 -10.26
N LEU A 297 -10.84 0.48 -10.01
CA LEU A 297 -11.72 1.41 -10.72
C LEU A 297 -11.35 1.51 -12.21
N LEU A 298 -10.05 1.57 -12.48
CA LEU A 298 -9.52 1.65 -13.84
C LEU A 298 -9.86 0.39 -14.64
N ALA A 299 -9.66 -0.80 -14.06
CA ALA A 299 -9.99 -2.06 -14.71
C ALA A 299 -11.45 -2.10 -15.16
N ARG A 300 -12.36 -1.73 -14.27
CA ARG A 300 -13.76 -1.66 -14.61
C ARG A 300 -14.01 -0.68 -15.77
N ARG A 301 -13.42 0.51 -15.71
CA ARG A 301 -13.63 1.53 -16.73
C ARG A 301 -13.09 1.12 -18.10
N ILE A 302 -11.97 0.40 -18.13
CA ILE A 302 -11.43 -0.22 -19.35
C ILE A 302 -12.46 -1.21 -19.93
N LEU A 303 -12.97 -2.13 -19.12
CA LEU A 303 -13.95 -3.14 -19.56
C LEU A 303 -15.27 -2.51 -20.04
N GLU A 304 -15.75 -1.46 -19.40
CA GLU A 304 -16.96 -0.73 -19.80
C GLU A 304 -16.78 0.02 -21.13
N ARG A 305 -15.60 0.61 -21.38
CA ARG A 305 -15.35 1.44 -22.57
C ARG A 305 -14.93 0.63 -23.77
N ASP A 306 -13.98 -0.29 -23.58
CA ASP A 306 -13.33 -1.00 -24.69
C ASP A 306 -13.92 -2.41 -24.88
N GLY A 307 -14.71 -2.90 -23.92
CA GLY A 307 -15.39 -4.18 -23.97
C GLY A 307 -16.71 -4.13 -24.75
N ASP A 308 -17.25 -5.29 -25.04
CA ASP A 308 -18.58 -5.43 -25.66
C ASP A 308 -19.72 -5.33 -24.60
N ALA A 309 -20.96 -5.42 -25.07
CA ALA A 309 -22.15 -5.29 -24.21
C ALA A 309 -22.21 -6.32 -23.05
N ARG A 310 -21.52 -7.45 -23.15
CA ARG A 310 -21.44 -8.46 -22.05
C ARG A 310 -20.81 -7.85 -20.81
N PHE A 311 -19.77 -7.06 -20.95
CA PHE A 311 -19.09 -6.45 -19.79
C PHE A 311 -20.00 -5.48 -19.04
N THR A 312 -20.80 -4.68 -19.73
CA THR A 312 -21.77 -3.80 -19.07
C THR A 312 -22.87 -4.59 -18.35
N SER A 313 -23.28 -5.76 -18.87
CA SER A 313 -24.35 -6.56 -18.30
C SER A 313 -23.90 -7.54 -17.22
N LEU A 314 -22.67 -8.09 -17.30
CA LEU A 314 -22.20 -9.16 -16.43
C LEU A 314 -21.24 -8.68 -15.33
N ILE A 315 -20.62 -7.50 -15.47
CA ILE A 315 -19.76 -6.95 -14.42
C ILE A 315 -20.59 -6.19 -13.39
N GLU A 316 -20.45 -6.57 -12.13
CA GLU A 316 -21.11 -5.90 -11.00
C GLU A 316 -20.56 -4.47 -10.82
N PRO A 317 -21.40 -3.47 -10.49
CA PRO A 317 -20.92 -2.16 -10.07
C PRO A 317 -20.14 -2.24 -8.75
N HIS A 318 -19.06 -1.46 -8.63
CA HIS A 318 -18.37 -1.31 -7.36
C HIS A 318 -19.24 -0.58 -6.34
N ASP A 319 -19.27 -1.11 -5.12
CA ASP A 319 -19.88 -0.44 -3.98
C ASP A 319 -18.80 -0.26 -2.91
N SER A 320 -18.08 0.87 -3.01
CA SER A 320 -16.88 1.14 -2.24
C SER A 320 -16.88 2.57 -1.71
N TYR A 321 -16.20 2.76 -0.58
CA TYR A 321 -15.74 4.04 -0.05
C TYR A 321 -14.22 4.05 0.05
N TYR A 322 -13.64 5.23 0.03
CA TYR A 322 -12.21 5.44 0.08
C TYR A 322 -11.88 6.30 1.28
N ILE A 323 -10.89 5.92 2.09
CA ILE A 323 -10.37 6.75 3.15
C ILE A 323 -9.06 7.31 2.64
N GLY A 324 -9.01 8.64 2.47
CA GLY A 324 -7.86 9.31 1.87
C GLY A 324 -6.60 9.22 2.71
N THR A 325 -5.46 9.38 2.06
CA THR A 325 -4.13 9.28 2.70
C THR A 325 -3.93 10.26 3.86
N ASP A 326 -4.60 11.41 3.84
CA ASP A 326 -4.47 12.44 4.88
C ASP A 326 -4.99 11.98 6.23
N VAL A 327 -5.92 11.01 6.23
CA VAL A 327 -6.46 10.41 7.45
C VAL A 327 -5.37 9.63 8.20
N PHE A 328 -4.47 8.94 7.49
CA PHE A 328 -3.36 8.20 8.10
C PHE A 328 -2.41 9.15 8.85
N TYR A 329 -1.99 10.25 8.21
CA TYR A 329 -1.13 11.22 8.85
C TYR A 329 -1.84 11.95 10.01
N THR A 330 -3.10 12.33 9.80
CA THR A 330 -3.92 12.94 10.84
C THR A 330 -4.03 12.03 12.07
N TYR A 331 -4.21 10.73 11.86
CA TYR A 331 -4.23 9.74 12.94
C TYR A 331 -2.93 9.73 13.74
N ILE A 332 -1.77 9.72 13.09
CA ILE A 332 -0.45 9.74 13.74
C ILE A 332 -0.25 11.05 14.51
N VAL A 333 -0.55 12.20 13.88
CA VAL A 333 -0.30 13.53 14.43
C VAL A 333 -1.23 13.83 15.61
N GLN A 334 -2.52 13.53 15.50
CA GLN A 334 -3.52 13.79 16.55
C GLN A 334 -3.29 12.94 17.80
N ASN A 335 -2.72 11.75 17.64
CA ASN A 335 -2.33 10.90 18.79
C ASN A 335 -0.95 11.25 19.37
N GLY A 336 -0.25 12.25 18.82
CA GLY A 336 1.05 12.72 19.32
C GLY A 336 2.22 11.77 19.03
N TRP A 337 2.11 10.88 18.02
CA TRP A 337 3.15 9.89 17.71
C TRP A 337 4.14 10.33 16.63
N TRP A 338 4.01 11.56 16.15
CA TRP A 338 4.92 12.10 15.14
C TRP A 338 6.40 11.98 15.53
N PRO A 339 6.84 12.33 16.76
CA PRO A 339 8.26 12.19 17.13
C PRO A 339 8.75 10.74 17.09
N LEU A 340 7.88 9.78 17.43
CA LEU A 340 8.20 8.35 17.34
C LEU A 340 8.31 7.92 15.88
N ARG A 341 7.38 8.36 15.03
CA ARG A 341 7.40 8.07 13.59
C ARG A 341 8.65 8.64 12.93
N ALA A 342 9.01 9.87 13.25
CA ALA A 342 10.22 10.52 12.75
C ALA A 342 11.48 9.72 13.10
N LYS A 343 11.60 9.27 14.35
CA LYS A 343 12.72 8.42 14.81
C LYS A 343 12.69 7.03 14.16
N GLN A 344 11.50 6.46 13.94
CA GLN A 344 11.37 5.17 13.28
C GLN A 344 11.90 5.19 11.83
N ARG A 345 11.83 6.32 11.12
CA ARG A 345 12.39 6.46 9.77
C ARG A 345 13.92 6.56 9.72
N THR A 346 14.61 6.74 10.83
CA THR A 346 16.07 6.74 10.86
C THR A 346 16.64 5.32 10.67
N ALA A 347 17.87 5.21 10.20
CA ALA A 347 18.52 3.91 10.00
C ALA A 347 18.54 3.05 11.30
N ASP A 348 18.79 3.67 12.44
CA ASP A 348 18.83 2.98 13.73
C ASP A 348 17.42 2.64 14.26
N GLY A 349 16.43 3.48 13.94
CA GLY A 349 15.06 3.34 14.39
C GLY A 349 14.20 2.42 13.53
N TYR A 350 14.56 2.18 12.27
CA TYR A 350 13.71 1.58 11.26
C TYR A 350 13.02 0.29 11.69
N TYR A 351 13.78 -0.66 12.22
CA TYR A 351 13.25 -1.90 12.77
C TYR A 351 13.02 -1.84 14.27
N THR A 352 13.87 -1.11 15.01
CA THR A 352 13.87 -1.15 16.48
C THR A 352 12.66 -0.46 17.10
N LEU A 353 12.15 0.59 16.46
CA LEU A 353 11.00 1.37 16.94
C LEU A 353 9.67 0.97 16.27
N ALA A 354 9.71 0.16 15.23
CA ALA A 354 8.50 -0.27 14.52
C ALA A 354 7.53 -1.07 15.42
N PRO A 355 7.96 -1.99 16.29
CA PRO A 355 7.03 -2.69 17.19
C PRO A 355 6.29 -1.75 18.15
N GLU A 356 6.98 -0.74 18.71
CA GLU A 356 6.34 0.26 19.58
C GLU A 356 5.32 1.10 18.81
N LEU A 357 5.68 1.57 17.61
CA LEU A 357 4.76 2.36 16.77
C LEU A 357 3.56 1.52 16.34
N ARG A 358 3.77 0.24 15.99
CA ARG A 358 2.71 -0.71 15.66
C ARG A 358 1.72 -0.88 16.82
N GLU A 359 2.20 -1.05 18.04
CA GLU A 359 1.35 -1.17 19.24
C GLU A 359 0.52 0.11 19.45
N LYS A 360 1.12 1.28 19.27
CA LYS A 360 0.42 2.57 19.35
C LYS A 360 -0.65 2.71 18.27
N LEU A 361 -0.37 2.36 17.02
CA LEU A 361 -1.32 2.39 15.92
C LEU A 361 -2.56 1.51 16.19
N LEU A 362 -2.39 0.39 16.90
CA LEU A 362 -3.50 -0.47 17.31
C LEU A 362 -4.40 0.14 18.40
N ALA A 363 -3.89 1.10 19.17
CA ALA A 363 -4.57 1.64 20.36
C ALA A 363 -5.07 3.09 20.20
N GLY A 364 -4.85 3.74 19.06
CA GLY A 364 -5.16 5.15 18.84
C GLY A 364 -6.65 5.49 18.72
N ARG A 365 -6.93 6.78 18.66
CA ARG A 365 -8.29 7.31 18.49
C ARG A 365 -8.35 8.23 17.28
N PHE A 366 -9.43 8.12 16.53
CA PHE A 366 -9.71 9.05 15.44
C PHE A 366 -10.37 10.33 15.96
N PRO A 367 -10.12 11.49 15.34
CA PRO A 367 -10.82 12.74 15.61
C PRO A 367 -12.33 12.59 15.43
N ASN A 368 -13.11 13.42 16.14
CA ASN A 368 -14.57 13.32 16.13
C ASN A 368 -15.20 13.58 14.77
N ASP A 369 -14.65 14.51 13.99
CA ASP A 369 -15.08 14.82 12.62
C ASP A 369 -14.91 13.63 11.66
N LEU A 370 -13.80 12.90 11.76
CA LEU A 370 -13.59 11.65 11.02
C LEU A 370 -14.53 10.55 11.52
N ARG A 371 -14.75 10.48 12.82
CA ARG A 371 -15.69 9.51 13.39
C ARG A 371 -17.12 9.69 12.85
N GLU A 372 -17.57 10.94 12.72
CA GLU A 372 -18.89 11.26 12.14
C GLU A 372 -18.97 10.76 10.70
N GLN A 373 -17.97 11.06 9.87
CA GLN A 373 -17.90 10.57 8.48
C GLN A 373 -17.85 9.04 8.39
N PHE A 374 -17.13 8.35 9.29
CA PHE A 374 -17.13 6.90 9.36
C PHE A 374 -18.50 6.33 9.72
N MET A 375 -19.23 6.98 10.62
CA MET A 375 -20.59 6.57 10.98
C MET A 375 -21.56 6.72 9.80
N GLU A 376 -21.47 7.81 9.05
CA GLU A 376 -22.26 8.03 7.82
C GLU A 376 -21.96 6.96 6.76
N MET A 377 -20.70 6.64 6.53
CA MET A 377 -20.30 5.56 5.63
C MET A 377 -20.87 4.20 6.08
N LEU A 378 -20.80 3.88 7.38
CA LEU A 378 -21.33 2.64 7.93
C LEU A 378 -22.86 2.59 7.89
N GLU A 379 -23.53 3.72 8.02
CA GLU A 379 -24.97 3.83 7.83
C GLU A 379 -25.36 3.53 6.37
N TYR A 380 -24.59 4.04 5.40
CA TYR A 380 -24.77 3.69 3.99
C TYR A 380 -24.66 2.18 3.75
N PHE A 381 -23.64 1.50 4.30
CA PHE A 381 -23.49 0.05 4.15
C PHE A 381 -24.55 -0.75 4.91
N GLY A 382 -25.19 -0.16 5.92
CA GLY A 382 -26.15 -0.83 6.78
C GLY A 382 -25.50 -2.00 7.52
N GLN A 383 -26.14 -3.17 7.49
CA GLN A 383 -25.61 -4.43 8.07
C GLN A 383 -24.99 -5.36 7.03
N SER A 384 -24.68 -4.87 5.82
CA SER A 384 -23.98 -5.67 4.84
C SER A 384 -22.53 -5.90 5.27
N PRO A 385 -21.99 -7.09 5.10
CA PRO A 385 -20.57 -7.34 5.31
C PRO A 385 -19.70 -6.43 4.45
N ILE A 386 -18.63 -5.92 5.04
CA ILE A 386 -17.65 -5.07 4.36
C ILE A 386 -16.23 -5.63 4.56
N ILE A 387 -15.34 -5.28 3.66
CA ILE A 387 -13.91 -5.55 3.79
C ILE A 387 -13.17 -4.23 3.83
N VAL A 388 -12.23 -4.10 4.78
CA VAL A 388 -11.33 -2.96 4.94
C VAL A 388 -9.96 -3.38 4.43
N ARG A 389 -9.52 -2.79 3.32
CA ARG A 389 -8.30 -3.19 2.60
C ARG A 389 -7.30 -2.04 2.57
N SER A 390 -6.02 -2.36 2.71
CA SER A 390 -4.95 -1.43 2.40
C SER A 390 -5.04 -0.95 0.94
N SER A 391 -4.70 0.30 0.73
CA SER A 391 -4.60 0.91 -0.60
C SER A 391 -3.49 1.96 -0.57
N SER A 392 -2.27 1.52 -0.24
CA SER A 392 -1.10 2.41 -0.23
C SER A 392 -0.79 2.91 -1.64
N LEU A 393 -0.20 4.09 -1.77
CA LEU A 393 0.33 4.58 -3.04
C LEU A 393 1.50 3.74 -3.56
N LEU A 394 2.12 2.93 -2.70
CA LEU A 394 3.20 2.03 -3.07
C LEU A 394 2.67 0.68 -3.59
N GLU A 395 1.38 0.38 -3.39
CA GLU A 395 0.73 -0.86 -3.84
C GLU A 395 0.24 -0.76 -5.28
N ASP A 396 0.23 -1.90 -5.97
CA ASP A 396 -0.44 -2.13 -7.25
C ASP A 396 -0.03 -1.18 -8.39
N ASP A 397 1.19 -0.65 -8.33
CA ASP A 397 1.78 0.20 -9.36
C ASP A 397 2.84 -0.55 -10.19
N PHE A 398 3.23 0.00 -11.32
CA PHE A 398 4.30 -0.55 -12.16
C PHE A 398 5.61 -0.65 -11.38
N GLY A 399 6.06 -1.86 -11.14
CA GLY A 399 7.30 -2.17 -10.41
C GLY A 399 7.14 -2.53 -8.95
N ASN A 400 5.96 -2.30 -8.33
CA ASN A 400 5.71 -2.60 -6.92
C ASN A 400 4.30 -3.17 -6.72
N ALA A 401 4.17 -4.35 -6.13
CA ALA A 401 2.86 -4.95 -5.85
C ALA A 401 2.48 -4.97 -4.37
N PHE A 402 3.43 -5.09 -3.44
CA PHE A 402 3.18 -5.25 -2.00
C PHE A 402 2.20 -6.39 -1.65
N ALA A 403 2.10 -7.41 -2.50
CA ALA A 403 1.17 -8.51 -2.31
C ALA A 403 1.35 -9.20 -0.95
N GLY A 404 0.29 -9.27 -0.14
CA GLY A 404 0.30 -9.90 1.17
C GLY A 404 1.20 -9.24 2.23
N LYS A 405 1.61 -7.97 2.03
CA LYS A 405 2.44 -7.24 2.99
C LYS A 405 1.64 -6.38 3.96
N TYR A 406 0.47 -5.95 3.52
CA TYR A 406 -0.48 -5.21 4.33
C TYR A 406 -1.75 -6.02 4.57
N GLU A 407 -2.42 -5.73 5.66
CA GLU A 407 -3.61 -6.45 6.08
C GLU A 407 -4.86 -6.06 5.28
N SER A 408 -5.77 -7.03 5.15
CA SER A 408 -7.15 -6.84 4.72
C SER A 408 -8.07 -7.53 5.72
N VAL A 409 -9.08 -6.82 6.22
CA VAL A 409 -9.89 -7.27 7.33
C VAL A 409 -11.36 -7.33 6.94
N PHE A 410 -11.98 -8.50 7.07
CA PHE A 410 -13.42 -8.64 6.91
C PHE A 410 -14.15 -8.17 8.18
N CYS A 411 -15.11 -7.27 8.02
CA CYS A 411 -16.06 -6.89 9.05
C CYS A 411 -17.43 -7.46 8.65
N VAL A 412 -17.94 -8.39 9.43
CA VAL A 412 -19.28 -8.97 9.18
C VAL A 412 -20.37 -7.91 9.37
N ASN A 413 -20.06 -6.87 10.17
CA ASN A 413 -20.84 -5.62 10.25
C ASN A 413 -22.26 -5.79 10.79
N GLN A 414 -22.44 -6.72 11.75
CA GLN A 414 -23.73 -6.95 12.41
C GLN A 414 -23.78 -6.23 13.77
N GLY A 415 -24.97 -6.02 14.29
CA GLY A 415 -25.20 -5.41 15.60
C GLY A 415 -25.60 -3.93 15.53
N SER A 416 -25.49 -3.24 16.67
CA SER A 416 -25.79 -1.81 16.82
C SER A 416 -24.81 -0.94 16.02
N PRO A 417 -25.16 0.33 15.70
CA PRO A 417 -24.25 1.26 15.04
C PRO A 417 -22.91 1.39 15.76
N GLU A 418 -22.91 1.41 17.09
CA GLU A 418 -21.68 1.53 17.90
C GLU A 418 -20.82 0.26 17.87
N GLU A 419 -21.43 -0.92 17.82
CA GLU A 419 -20.70 -2.18 17.67
C GLU A 419 -20.08 -2.29 16.29
N ARG A 420 -20.82 -1.92 15.24
CA ARG A 420 -20.32 -1.87 13.87
C ARG A 420 -19.17 -0.89 13.72
N TYR A 421 -19.30 0.31 14.32
CA TYR A 421 -18.23 1.31 14.33
C TYR A 421 -16.96 0.79 15.01
N ARG A 422 -17.07 0.16 16.19
CA ARG A 422 -15.90 -0.43 16.88
C ARG A 422 -15.22 -1.50 16.03
N GLY A 423 -16.00 -2.42 15.45
CA GLY A 423 -15.44 -3.44 14.57
C GLY A 423 -14.71 -2.86 13.34
N PHE A 424 -15.28 -1.82 12.74
CA PHE A 424 -14.66 -1.08 11.66
C PHE A 424 -13.39 -0.33 12.11
N GLU A 425 -13.46 0.38 13.23
CA GLU A 425 -12.32 1.13 13.79
C GLU A 425 -11.14 0.20 14.12
N ASP A 426 -11.42 -0.99 14.69
CA ASP A 426 -10.41 -2.00 14.97
C ASP A 426 -9.79 -2.56 13.69
N ALA A 427 -10.59 -2.79 12.65
CA ALA A 427 -10.09 -3.21 11.34
C ALA A 427 -9.18 -2.14 10.71
N LEU A 428 -9.58 -0.88 10.77
CA LEU A 428 -8.79 0.24 10.26
C LEU A 428 -7.45 0.38 10.98
N ARG A 429 -7.44 0.23 12.33
CA ARG A 429 -6.22 0.21 13.13
C ARG A 429 -5.28 -0.94 12.74
N LEU A 430 -5.82 -2.13 12.50
CA LEU A 430 -5.04 -3.29 12.04
C LEU A 430 -4.37 -3.02 10.70
N VAL A 431 -5.09 -2.44 9.74
CA VAL A 431 -4.50 -2.09 8.44
C VAL A 431 -3.43 -1.02 8.59
N TYR A 432 -3.66 0.04 9.36
CA TYR A 432 -2.62 1.05 9.62
C TYR A 432 -1.40 0.46 10.34
N ALA A 433 -1.62 -0.41 11.32
CA ALA A 433 -0.54 -1.07 12.06
C ALA A 433 0.28 -2.04 11.19
N SER A 434 -0.30 -2.60 10.12
CA SER A 434 0.40 -3.48 9.19
C SER A 434 1.53 -2.76 8.42
N THR A 435 1.48 -1.42 8.32
CA THR A 435 2.57 -0.62 7.75
C THR A 435 3.88 -0.76 8.52
N MET A 436 3.80 -1.17 9.79
CA MET A 436 4.94 -1.41 10.68
C MET A 436 5.22 -2.90 10.90
N SER A 437 4.67 -3.80 10.09
CA SER A 437 5.03 -5.21 10.10
C SER A 437 6.46 -5.43 9.59
N GLU A 438 7.12 -6.48 10.06
CA GLU A 438 8.47 -6.85 9.62
C GLU A 438 8.49 -7.09 8.11
N GLU A 439 7.48 -7.78 7.59
CA GLU A 439 7.33 -8.10 6.18
C GLU A 439 7.19 -6.84 5.29
N ALA A 440 6.43 -5.83 5.74
CA ALA A 440 6.26 -4.58 5.02
C ALA A 440 7.54 -3.73 5.03
N LEU A 441 8.23 -3.69 6.17
CA LEU A 441 9.50 -2.97 6.33
C LEU A 441 10.61 -3.62 5.48
N ASP A 442 10.73 -4.93 5.50
CA ASP A 442 11.68 -5.68 4.69
C ASP A 442 11.44 -5.48 3.19
N TYR A 443 10.18 -5.53 2.77
CA TYR A 443 9.83 -5.28 1.37
C TYR A 443 10.28 -3.87 0.93
N ARG A 444 10.01 -2.84 1.72
CA ARG A 444 10.45 -1.46 1.41
C ARG A 444 11.98 -1.35 1.37
N MET A 445 12.68 -1.97 2.31
CA MET A 445 14.14 -1.98 2.35
C MET A 445 14.70 -2.63 1.08
N ASN A 446 14.20 -3.80 0.71
CA ASN A 446 14.68 -4.56 -0.44
C ASN A 446 14.37 -3.88 -1.78
N ARG A 447 13.32 -3.04 -1.83
CA ARG A 447 12.92 -2.28 -3.02
C ARG A 447 13.49 -0.88 -3.09
N GLY A 448 14.27 -0.44 -2.09
CA GLY A 448 14.80 0.93 -2.03
C GLY A 448 13.71 1.98 -1.83
N LEU A 449 12.62 1.63 -1.14
CA LEU A 449 11.47 2.50 -0.87
C LEU A 449 11.49 3.11 0.53
N VAL A 450 12.57 2.95 1.29
CA VAL A 450 12.68 3.42 2.68
C VAL A 450 12.48 4.93 2.79
N ASP A 451 13.00 5.68 1.81
CA ASP A 451 12.91 7.15 1.78
C ASP A 451 11.59 7.67 1.18
N ARG A 452 10.75 6.77 0.65
CA ARG A 452 9.43 7.13 0.16
C ARG A 452 8.44 7.27 1.31
N ASP A 453 7.54 8.24 1.20
CA ASP A 453 6.44 8.39 2.16
C ASP A 453 5.48 7.21 2.09
N GLU A 454 5.11 6.67 3.25
CA GLU A 454 4.02 5.71 3.36
C GLU A 454 2.70 6.46 3.41
N GLN A 455 2.04 6.52 2.28
CA GLN A 455 0.74 7.17 2.14
C GLN A 455 -0.34 6.09 2.11
N MET A 456 -0.77 5.65 3.30
CA MET A 456 -1.75 4.57 3.45
C MET A 456 -3.17 5.12 3.33
N ALA A 457 -3.78 4.94 2.17
CA ALA A 457 -5.22 5.03 1.99
C ALA A 457 -5.90 3.70 2.30
N ILE A 458 -7.22 3.72 2.45
CA ILE A 458 -8.00 2.51 2.73
C ILE A 458 -9.14 2.38 1.72
N LEU A 459 -9.32 1.18 1.21
CA LEU A 459 -10.45 0.78 0.41
C LEU A 459 -11.46 0.03 1.29
N VAL A 460 -12.66 0.58 1.44
CA VAL A 460 -13.77 -0.07 2.14
C VAL A 460 -14.79 -0.53 1.10
N GLN A 461 -15.00 -1.84 1.00
CA GLN A 461 -15.90 -2.41 -0.01
C GLN A 461 -16.99 -3.24 0.65
N ARG A 462 -18.20 -3.19 0.08
CA ARG A 462 -19.20 -4.23 0.34
C ARG A 462 -18.66 -5.57 -0.15
N VAL A 463 -18.70 -6.59 0.69
CA VAL A 463 -18.29 -7.93 0.28
C VAL A 463 -19.25 -8.43 -0.80
N SER A 464 -18.69 -8.80 -1.97
CA SER A 464 -19.47 -9.45 -3.01
C SER A 464 -19.85 -10.86 -2.56
N GLY A 465 -21.11 -11.26 -2.73
CA GLY A 465 -21.65 -12.55 -2.31
C GLY A 465 -23.15 -12.49 -2.07
N ASP A 466 -23.68 -13.57 -1.53
CA ASP A 466 -25.08 -13.67 -1.11
C ASP A 466 -25.18 -14.37 0.26
N GLN A 467 -26.31 -14.20 0.91
CA GLN A 467 -26.65 -14.91 2.14
C GLN A 467 -27.13 -16.32 1.81
N HIS A 468 -26.47 -17.30 2.40
CA HIS A 468 -26.79 -18.72 2.33
C HIS A 468 -27.08 -19.21 3.76
N ASP A 469 -28.37 -19.26 4.13
CA ASP A 469 -28.83 -19.47 5.51
C ASP A 469 -28.21 -18.44 6.49
N GLU A 470 -27.33 -18.87 7.38
CA GLU A 470 -26.67 -17.99 8.35
C GLU A 470 -25.29 -17.48 7.91
N ASP A 471 -24.78 -17.97 6.79
CA ASP A 471 -23.47 -17.63 6.24
C ASP A 471 -23.59 -16.71 5.02
N TYR A 472 -22.58 -15.88 4.79
CA TYR A 472 -22.48 -14.96 3.67
C TYR A 472 -21.18 -15.19 2.92
N PHE A 473 -21.25 -15.47 1.62
CA PHE A 473 -20.08 -15.70 0.76
C PHE A 473 -20.46 -15.66 -0.73
N PRO A 474 -19.48 -15.41 -1.65
CA PRO A 474 -19.69 -15.54 -3.09
C PRO A 474 -19.62 -17.02 -3.51
N HIS A 475 -20.30 -17.38 -4.59
CA HIS A 475 -20.23 -18.73 -5.15
C HIS A 475 -18.85 -19.08 -5.68
N VAL A 476 -18.14 -18.11 -6.25
CA VAL A 476 -16.79 -18.27 -6.76
C VAL A 476 -15.97 -17.05 -6.39
N ALA A 477 -14.73 -17.28 -5.98
CA ALA A 477 -13.73 -16.24 -5.89
C ALA A 477 -12.43 -16.73 -6.54
N GLY A 478 -11.58 -15.83 -6.97
CA GLY A 478 -10.36 -16.26 -7.60
C GLY A 478 -9.40 -15.16 -7.97
N VAL A 479 -8.29 -15.61 -8.51
CA VAL A 479 -7.23 -14.78 -9.10
C VAL A 479 -7.13 -15.13 -10.58
N GLY A 480 -6.96 -14.13 -11.44
CA GLY A 480 -6.77 -14.30 -12.87
C GLY A 480 -5.50 -13.61 -13.34
N ASN A 481 -4.68 -14.30 -14.09
CA ASN A 481 -3.48 -13.76 -14.69
C ASN A 481 -3.64 -13.75 -16.21
N SER A 482 -3.34 -12.62 -16.85
CA SER A 482 -3.42 -12.51 -18.32
C SER A 482 -2.31 -13.28 -19.05
N SER A 483 -1.27 -13.71 -18.34
CA SER A 483 -0.25 -14.62 -18.85
C SER A 483 -0.21 -15.87 -17.99
N ASN A 484 -0.32 -17.06 -18.60
CA ASN A 484 -0.25 -18.29 -17.86
C ASN A 484 1.19 -18.61 -17.47
N LEU A 485 1.48 -18.52 -16.19
CA LEU A 485 2.79 -18.81 -15.63
C LEU A 485 2.98 -20.30 -15.28
N TYR A 486 1.93 -21.13 -15.43
CA TYR A 486 1.91 -22.55 -15.15
C TYR A 486 1.80 -23.37 -16.44
N ILE A 487 2.87 -23.48 -17.16
CA ILE A 487 2.90 -24.28 -18.40
C ILE A 487 3.43 -25.65 -18.04
N TRP A 488 2.56 -26.65 -17.94
CA TRP A 488 2.92 -28.05 -17.69
C TRP A 488 2.84 -28.92 -18.95
N ASP A 489 2.34 -28.38 -20.05
CA ASP A 489 2.16 -29.05 -21.33
C ASP A 489 2.54 -28.07 -22.44
N PRO A 490 3.36 -28.47 -23.44
CA PRO A 490 3.73 -27.62 -24.56
C PRO A 490 2.57 -27.08 -25.39
N GLU A 491 1.39 -27.70 -25.30
CA GLU A 491 0.17 -27.25 -25.99
C GLU A 491 -0.57 -26.13 -25.23
N VAL A 492 -0.16 -25.78 -23.99
CA VAL A 492 -0.77 -24.70 -23.22
C VAL A 492 -0.35 -23.35 -23.80
N ASP A 493 -1.31 -22.54 -24.19
CA ASP A 493 -1.05 -21.16 -24.64
C ASP A 493 -0.84 -20.24 -23.44
N ALA A 494 0.38 -19.75 -23.28
CA ALA A 494 0.74 -18.83 -22.21
C ALA A 494 -0.06 -17.51 -22.25
N ASP A 495 -0.39 -17.04 -23.45
CA ASP A 495 -1.03 -15.74 -23.65
C ASP A 495 -2.56 -15.80 -23.51
N ALA A 496 -3.13 -17.01 -23.43
CA ALA A 496 -4.57 -17.17 -23.17
C ALA A 496 -4.95 -16.85 -21.71
N GLY A 497 -3.98 -16.79 -20.81
CA GLY A 497 -4.19 -16.52 -19.40
C GLY A 497 -4.62 -17.73 -18.58
N MET A 498 -4.77 -17.52 -17.28
CA MET A 498 -5.16 -18.56 -16.33
C MET A 498 -6.01 -18.03 -15.19
N LEU A 499 -6.79 -18.90 -14.55
CA LEU A 499 -7.53 -18.60 -13.32
C LEU A 499 -7.16 -19.59 -12.21
N ARG A 500 -7.28 -19.11 -10.99
CA ARG A 500 -7.31 -19.92 -9.76
C ARG A 500 -8.66 -19.69 -9.09
N LEU A 501 -9.47 -20.73 -8.99
CA LEU A 501 -10.83 -20.68 -8.50
C LEU A 501 -10.96 -21.34 -7.14
N VAL A 502 -11.74 -20.73 -6.27
CA VAL A 502 -12.19 -21.29 -5.00
C VAL A 502 -13.68 -21.02 -4.81
N PHE A 503 -14.33 -21.86 -4.01
CA PHE A 503 -15.70 -21.67 -3.57
C PHE A 503 -15.68 -20.98 -2.21
N GLY A 504 -16.55 -19.99 -1.98
CA GLY A 504 -16.56 -19.14 -0.80
C GLY A 504 -15.69 -17.88 -0.95
N LEU A 505 -15.21 -17.31 0.15
CA LEU A 505 -14.35 -16.13 0.16
C LEU A 505 -13.02 -16.40 -0.55
N GLY A 506 -12.46 -15.38 -1.17
CA GLY A 506 -11.23 -15.46 -1.98
C GLY A 506 -9.94 -15.74 -1.22
N THR A 507 -9.97 -15.80 0.11
CA THR A 507 -8.82 -16.03 0.98
C THR A 507 -8.00 -17.25 0.58
N ARG A 508 -8.64 -18.37 0.24
CA ARG A 508 -7.96 -19.62 -0.18
C ARG A 508 -7.42 -19.60 -1.62
N ALA A 509 -7.84 -18.63 -2.43
CA ALA A 509 -7.23 -18.44 -3.75
C ALA A 509 -5.86 -17.77 -3.63
N VAL A 510 -5.66 -16.97 -2.59
CA VAL A 510 -4.45 -16.20 -2.33
C VAL A 510 -3.58 -16.93 -1.30
N ASP A 511 -4.16 -17.32 -0.15
CA ASP A 511 -3.46 -18.03 0.92
C ASP A 511 -3.65 -19.54 0.81
N ARG A 512 -2.53 -20.27 0.75
CA ARG A 512 -2.60 -21.72 0.79
C ARG A 512 -2.77 -22.24 2.21
N THR A 513 -3.86 -22.96 2.41
CA THR A 513 -4.06 -23.77 3.61
C THR A 513 -3.56 -25.19 3.36
N VAL A 514 -2.91 -25.79 4.37
CA VAL A 514 -2.37 -27.18 4.26
C VAL A 514 -3.49 -28.16 3.86
N GLY A 515 -3.25 -28.88 2.77
CA GLY A 515 -4.18 -29.91 2.27
C GLY A 515 -5.43 -29.36 1.57
N ASP A 516 -5.45 -28.10 1.20
CA ASP A 516 -6.51 -27.43 0.46
C ASP A 516 -5.97 -26.72 -0.81
N TYR A 517 -6.66 -26.81 -1.93
CA TYR A 517 -6.14 -26.40 -3.23
C TYR A 517 -7.17 -25.64 -4.04
N ALA A 518 -6.77 -24.49 -4.57
CA ALA A 518 -7.56 -23.78 -5.56
C ALA A 518 -7.55 -24.56 -6.91
N LYS A 519 -8.66 -24.52 -7.62
CA LYS A 519 -8.75 -25.09 -8.96
C LYS A 519 -7.99 -24.19 -9.94
N ILE A 520 -6.99 -24.74 -10.60
CA ILE A 520 -6.28 -24.09 -11.71
C ILE A 520 -7.04 -24.33 -13.00
N VAL A 521 -7.25 -23.28 -13.78
CA VAL A 521 -7.94 -23.29 -15.07
C VAL A 521 -7.09 -22.55 -16.09
N CYS A 522 -6.70 -23.24 -17.18
CA CYS A 522 -6.10 -22.62 -18.35
C CYS A 522 -7.19 -22.07 -19.25
N LEU A 523 -7.11 -20.83 -19.69
CA LEU A 523 -8.18 -20.19 -20.47
C LEU A 523 -8.15 -20.54 -21.96
N ASP A 524 -7.06 -21.19 -22.44
CA ASP A 524 -7.02 -21.83 -23.77
C ASP A 524 -7.90 -23.09 -23.82
N ASP A 525 -7.84 -23.92 -22.78
CA ASP A 525 -8.67 -25.11 -22.60
C ASP A 525 -9.07 -25.24 -21.11
N PRO A 526 -10.25 -24.75 -20.70
CA PRO A 526 -10.67 -24.70 -19.30
C PRO A 526 -10.81 -26.06 -18.61
N LEU A 527 -10.87 -27.15 -19.38
CA LEU A 527 -10.98 -28.51 -18.85
C LEU A 527 -9.63 -29.24 -18.77
N ARG A 528 -8.57 -28.67 -19.32
CA ARG A 528 -7.23 -29.25 -19.28
C ARG A 528 -6.75 -29.34 -17.82
N LEU A 529 -6.35 -30.52 -17.44
CA LEU A 529 -5.83 -30.79 -16.10
C LEU A 529 -4.32 -31.01 -16.14
N PRO A 530 -3.59 -30.58 -15.11
CA PRO A 530 -2.21 -31.03 -14.93
C PRO A 530 -2.14 -32.57 -14.92
N PRO A 531 -1.05 -33.19 -15.38
CA PRO A 531 -0.89 -34.61 -15.29
C PRO A 531 -0.94 -35.06 -13.83
N MET A 532 -2.01 -35.75 -13.44
CA MET A 532 -2.22 -36.29 -12.11
C MET A 532 -2.34 -37.81 -12.17
N ALA A 533 -1.85 -38.49 -11.12
CA ALA A 533 -2.07 -39.94 -10.98
C ALA A 533 -3.55 -40.21 -10.74
N TYR A 534 -4.01 -41.36 -11.22
CA TYR A 534 -5.42 -41.79 -11.12
C TYR A 534 -5.88 -41.84 -9.63
N GLY A 535 -6.89 -41.07 -9.28
CA GLY A 535 -7.41 -40.99 -7.92
C GLY A 535 -6.93 -39.81 -7.06
N GLU A 536 -6.04 -38.94 -7.56
CA GLU A 536 -5.49 -37.80 -6.86
C GLU A 536 -6.40 -36.56 -6.94
N ALA A 537 -7.38 -36.51 -7.83
CA ALA A 537 -8.27 -35.35 -7.99
C ALA A 537 -8.89 -34.86 -6.67
N LYS A 538 -9.29 -35.81 -5.79
CA LYS A 538 -9.82 -35.49 -4.46
C LYS A 538 -8.76 -34.97 -3.50
N LYS A 539 -7.51 -35.36 -3.64
CA LYS A 539 -6.40 -34.87 -2.82
C LYS A 539 -6.10 -33.41 -3.13
N TYR A 540 -6.24 -33.02 -4.39
CA TYR A 540 -5.94 -31.70 -4.92
C TYR A 540 -7.18 -30.84 -5.19
N SER A 541 -8.28 -31.05 -4.44
CA SER A 541 -9.48 -30.23 -4.46
C SER A 541 -9.65 -29.47 -3.16
N GLN A 542 -10.37 -28.36 -3.22
CA GLN A 542 -10.74 -27.59 -2.05
C GLN A 542 -11.69 -28.40 -1.14
N ARG A 543 -11.47 -28.32 0.17
CA ARG A 543 -12.25 -29.03 1.20
C ARG A 543 -12.85 -28.06 2.23
N GLY A 544 -12.16 -26.99 2.52
CA GLY A 544 -12.59 -25.94 3.41
C GLY A 544 -13.18 -24.78 2.63
N VAL A 545 -14.21 -24.15 3.16
CA VAL A 545 -14.86 -22.98 2.60
C VAL A 545 -14.84 -21.86 3.64
N ASP A 546 -14.24 -20.74 3.30
CA ASP A 546 -14.22 -19.58 4.17
C ASP A 546 -15.47 -18.74 3.93
N VAL A 547 -16.16 -18.41 5.02
CA VAL A 547 -17.48 -17.75 5.04
C VAL A 547 -17.56 -16.69 6.13
N LEU A 548 -18.48 -15.75 6.01
CA LEU A 548 -18.84 -14.80 7.07
C LEU A 548 -20.13 -15.27 7.75
N SER A 549 -20.06 -15.66 9.02
CA SER A 549 -21.26 -16.02 9.78
C SER A 549 -21.98 -14.77 10.27
N LEU A 550 -23.14 -14.48 9.69
CA LEU A 550 -23.96 -13.33 10.10
C LEU A 550 -24.50 -13.49 11.53
N ALA A 551 -24.82 -14.72 11.92
CA ALA A 551 -25.34 -15.01 13.25
C ALA A 551 -24.28 -14.83 14.36
N GLN A 552 -23.02 -15.17 14.09
CA GLN A 552 -21.93 -15.10 15.06
C GLN A 552 -21.09 -13.82 14.92
N ASN A 553 -21.36 -13.01 13.91
CA ASN A 553 -20.63 -11.78 13.58
C ASN A 553 -19.12 -12.00 13.46
N THR A 554 -18.69 -13.09 12.82
CA THR A 554 -17.27 -13.45 12.68
C THR A 554 -17.01 -14.27 11.42
N TRP A 555 -15.75 -14.28 10.99
CA TRP A 555 -15.25 -15.14 9.92
C TRP A 555 -15.09 -16.58 10.40
N HIS A 556 -15.45 -17.55 9.56
CA HIS A 556 -15.30 -18.97 9.81
C HIS A 556 -14.76 -19.73 8.61
N SER A 557 -14.04 -20.81 8.89
CA SER A 557 -13.73 -21.85 7.91
C SER A 557 -14.63 -23.06 8.18
N ARG A 558 -15.53 -23.37 7.25
CA ARG A 558 -16.41 -24.53 7.29
C ARG A 558 -15.91 -25.63 6.36
N THR A 559 -16.33 -26.85 6.59
CA THR A 559 -16.11 -27.92 5.61
C THR A 559 -17.04 -27.76 4.41
N LEU A 560 -16.59 -28.20 3.23
CA LEU A 560 -17.43 -28.20 2.02
C LEU A 560 -18.75 -28.95 2.24
N GLU A 561 -18.73 -30.05 3.03
CA GLU A 561 -19.93 -30.82 3.34
C GLU A 561 -20.93 -30.03 4.20
N GLU A 562 -20.49 -29.19 5.11
CA GLU A 562 -21.34 -28.31 5.92
C GLU A 562 -21.99 -27.26 5.02
N VAL A 563 -21.19 -26.55 4.21
CA VAL A 563 -21.71 -25.51 3.32
C VAL A 563 -22.66 -26.04 2.26
N MET A 564 -22.45 -27.26 1.79
CA MET A 564 -23.36 -27.91 0.85
C MET A 564 -24.72 -28.31 1.45
N ARG A 565 -24.93 -28.17 2.75
CA ARG A 565 -26.26 -28.31 3.37
C ARG A 565 -27.10 -27.04 3.30
N HIS A 566 -26.44 -25.88 3.13
CA HIS A 566 -27.13 -24.59 2.98
C HIS A 566 -27.90 -24.51 1.66
N ASP A 567 -28.89 -23.65 1.60
CA ASP A 567 -29.56 -23.29 0.35
C ASP A 567 -28.65 -22.31 -0.43
N LEU A 568 -27.97 -22.82 -1.45
CA LEU A 568 -27.00 -22.04 -2.22
C LEU A 568 -27.65 -21.09 -3.23
N LYS A 569 -28.95 -21.12 -3.40
CA LYS A 569 -29.68 -20.30 -4.39
C LYS A 569 -29.15 -20.40 -5.83
N ALA A 570 -28.31 -21.38 -6.14
CA ALA A 570 -27.70 -21.65 -7.44
C ALA A 570 -27.63 -23.16 -7.71
N ASP A 571 -27.56 -23.53 -8.99
CA ASP A 571 -27.39 -24.94 -9.37
C ASP A 571 -26.03 -25.50 -8.90
N ARG A 572 -26.04 -26.32 -7.87
CA ARG A 572 -24.85 -26.97 -7.31
C ARG A 572 -24.03 -27.75 -8.32
N SER A 573 -24.64 -28.26 -9.40
CA SER A 573 -23.98 -28.98 -10.46
C SER A 573 -23.06 -28.09 -11.32
N LEU A 574 -23.09 -26.75 -11.10
CA LEU A 574 -22.13 -25.84 -11.71
C LEU A 574 -20.74 -25.96 -11.03
N PHE A 575 -20.73 -26.26 -9.75
CA PHE A 575 -19.52 -26.27 -8.94
C PHE A 575 -19.02 -27.69 -8.61
N LEU A 576 -19.96 -28.64 -8.46
CA LEU A 576 -19.72 -29.99 -7.94
C LEU A 576 -19.97 -31.06 -8.96
N SER A 577 -19.08 -32.05 -9.01
CA SER A 577 -19.32 -33.35 -9.64
C SER A 577 -19.37 -34.48 -8.61
N LEU A 578 -20.05 -35.59 -8.97
CA LEU A 578 -20.07 -36.81 -8.15
C LEU A 578 -18.69 -37.49 -8.25
N ASP A 579 -18.10 -37.78 -7.09
CA ASP A 579 -16.96 -38.65 -7.00
C ASP A 579 -17.40 -40.13 -7.18
N GLU A 580 -17.59 -40.50 -8.45
CA GLU A 580 -18.06 -41.86 -8.82
C GLU A 580 -17.15 -42.96 -8.28
N HIS A 581 -15.87 -42.68 -8.13
CA HIS A 581 -14.88 -43.64 -7.63
C HIS A 581 -15.08 -43.95 -6.14
N THR A 582 -15.31 -42.91 -5.33
CA THR A 582 -15.61 -43.07 -3.90
C THR A 582 -16.99 -43.68 -3.70
N ALA A 583 -17.96 -43.28 -4.50
CA ALA A 583 -19.29 -43.84 -4.47
C ALA A 583 -19.29 -45.35 -4.82
N THR A 584 -18.53 -45.79 -5.83
CA THR A 584 -18.39 -47.19 -6.20
C THR A 584 -17.67 -47.98 -5.11
N ARG A 585 -16.54 -47.47 -4.55
CA ARG A 585 -15.84 -48.12 -3.43
C ARG A 585 -16.71 -48.26 -2.15
N GLN A 586 -17.58 -47.30 -1.88
CA GLN A 586 -18.50 -47.38 -0.75
C GLN A 586 -19.59 -48.40 -0.98
N ARG A 587 -20.12 -48.50 -2.21
CA ARG A 587 -21.10 -49.55 -2.59
C ARG A 587 -20.47 -50.96 -2.49
N GLU A 588 -19.23 -51.16 -2.97
CA GLU A 588 -18.50 -52.40 -2.85
C GLU A 588 -18.22 -52.80 -1.40
N ARG A 589 -18.09 -51.82 -0.49
CA ARG A 589 -17.88 -52.09 0.95
C ARG A 589 -19.18 -52.23 1.76
N GLY A 590 -20.34 -52.26 1.09
CA GLY A 590 -21.64 -52.42 1.74
C GLY A 590 -22.07 -51.26 2.66
N ARG A 591 -21.39 -50.09 2.54
CA ARG A 591 -21.80 -48.88 3.25
C ARG A 591 -22.77 -48.12 2.35
N GLY A 592 -23.89 -47.68 2.93
CA GLY A 592 -24.87 -46.85 2.22
C GLY A 592 -24.16 -45.68 1.52
N ALA A 593 -24.47 -45.48 0.24
CA ALA A 593 -23.82 -44.45 -0.57
C ALA A 593 -24.08 -43.07 0.01
N THR A 594 -23.17 -42.58 0.86
CA THR A 594 -23.06 -41.15 1.13
C THR A 594 -22.49 -40.54 -0.14
N SER A 595 -23.24 -39.63 -0.80
CA SER A 595 -22.79 -38.95 -2.01
C SER A 595 -21.53 -38.17 -1.67
N SER A 596 -20.38 -38.58 -2.22
CA SER A 596 -19.13 -37.85 -2.10
C SER A 596 -19.03 -36.90 -3.30
N TYR A 597 -18.93 -35.62 -3.04
CA TYR A 597 -18.79 -34.57 -4.06
C TYR A 597 -17.36 -34.12 -4.17
N LEU A 598 -16.98 -33.75 -5.39
CA LEU A 598 -15.71 -33.11 -5.75
C LEU A 598 -16.01 -31.70 -6.24
N LEU A 599 -15.35 -30.71 -5.67
CA LEU A 599 -15.41 -29.33 -6.12
C LEU A 599 -14.45 -29.14 -7.29
N ASP A 600 -14.98 -29.13 -8.52
CA ASP A 600 -14.16 -29.07 -9.74
C ASP A 600 -14.59 -27.94 -10.71
N PHE A 601 -15.68 -27.23 -10.41
CA PHE A 601 -16.26 -26.16 -11.23
C PHE A 601 -16.59 -26.54 -12.66
N ARG A 602 -16.69 -27.84 -12.98
CA ARG A 602 -16.87 -28.31 -14.34
C ARG A 602 -18.11 -27.75 -15.03
N GLY A 603 -19.21 -27.64 -14.30
CA GLY A 603 -20.45 -27.08 -14.83
C GLY A 603 -20.31 -25.58 -15.16
N LEU A 604 -19.68 -24.80 -14.28
CA LEU A 604 -19.38 -23.39 -14.52
C LEU A 604 -18.50 -23.21 -15.78
N LEU A 605 -17.47 -24.04 -15.91
CA LEU A 605 -16.52 -23.95 -17.02
C LEU A 605 -17.06 -24.42 -18.37
N THR A 606 -18.15 -25.24 -18.39
CA THR A 606 -18.68 -25.83 -19.63
C THR A 606 -20.04 -25.32 -20.05
N ARG A 607 -20.86 -24.82 -19.09
CA ARG A 607 -22.24 -24.46 -19.33
C ARG A 607 -22.54 -22.97 -19.21
N THR A 608 -21.52 -22.17 -18.88
CA THR A 608 -21.68 -20.70 -18.75
C THR A 608 -20.65 -19.96 -19.62
N GLU A 609 -20.85 -18.67 -19.79
CA GLU A 609 -19.93 -17.78 -20.53
C GLU A 609 -18.70 -17.39 -19.67
N PHE A 610 -18.60 -17.85 -18.45
CA PHE A 610 -17.58 -17.43 -17.50
C PHE A 610 -16.14 -17.53 -18.03
N PRO A 611 -15.67 -18.67 -18.63
CA PRO A 611 -14.29 -18.77 -19.11
C PRO A 611 -14.00 -17.80 -20.26
N ALA A 612 -14.96 -17.63 -21.19
CA ALA A 612 -14.81 -16.72 -22.32
C ALA A 612 -14.78 -15.24 -21.83
N LEU A 613 -15.68 -14.87 -20.92
CA LEU A 613 -15.73 -13.54 -20.33
C LEU A 613 -14.39 -13.21 -19.62
N MET A 614 -13.87 -14.14 -18.82
CA MET A 614 -12.64 -13.92 -18.08
C MET A 614 -11.41 -13.82 -18.98
N ARG A 615 -11.33 -14.64 -20.03
CA ARG A 615 -10.26 -14.56 -21.03
C ARG A 615 -10.29 -13.21 -21.75
N ASP A 616 -11.47 -12.79 -22.22
CA ASP A 616 -11.63 -11.53 -22.93
C ASP A 616 -11.34 -10.34 -22.02
N ALA A 617 -11.75 -10.39 -20.75
CA ALA A 617 -11.44 -9.38 -19.74
C ALA A 617 -9.92 -9.23 -19.52
N LEU A 618 -9.21 -10.34 -19.31
CA LEU A 618 -7.76 -10.34 -19.11
C LEU A 618 -7.01 -9.82 -20.34
N THR A 619 -7.48 -10.16 -21.53
CA THR A 619 -6.91 -9.69 -22.81
C THR A 619 -7.11 -8.18 -22.98
N LEU A 620 -8.32 -7.66 -22.71
CA LEU A 620 -8.60 -6.22 -22.79
C LEU A 620 -7.75 -5.44 -21.78
N LEU A 621 -7.71 -5.90 -20.53
CA LEU A 621 -6.94 -5.25 -19.46
C LEU A 621 -5.44 -5.24 -19.78
N SER A 622 -4.87 -6.38 -20.18
CA SER A 622 -3.44 -6.44 -20.52
C SER A 622 -3.09 -5.58 -21.72
N THR A 623 -3.99 -5.48 -22.70
CA THR A 623 -3.83 -4.61 -23.87
C THR A 623 -3.84 -3.14 -23.47
N ALA A 624 -4.78 -2.72 -22.64
CA ALA A 624 -4.89 -1.33 -22.16
C ALA A 624 -3.69 -0.93 -21.30
N TYR A 625 -3.25 -1.81 -20.40
CA TYR A 625 -2.07 -1.58 -19.57
C TYR A 625 -0.76 -1.62 -20.38
N GLY A 626 -0.77 -2.19 -21.58
CA GLY A 626 0.44 -2.49 -22.36
C GLY A 626 1.40 -3.38 -21.57
N HIS A 627 0.87 -4.23 -20.70
CA HIS A 627 1.60 -5.09 -19.78
C HIS A 627 0.69 -6.22 -19.27
N PRO A 628 1.20 -7.44 -19.02
CA PRO A 628 0.43 -8.47 -18.35
C PRO A 628 -0.17 -7.98 -17.03
N VAL A 629 -1.37 -8.43 -16.71
CA VAL A 629 -2.11 -8.03 -15.50
C VAL A 629 -2.47 -9.23 -14.63
N ASP A 630 -2.61 -8.95 -13.35
CA ASP A 630 -3.13 -9.82 -12.30
C ASP A 630 -4.43 -9.19 -11.76
N ILE A 631 -5.51 -9.97 -11.66
CA ILE A 631 -6.79 -9.53 -11.13
C ILE A 631 -7.26 -10.42 -9.98
N GLU A 632 -7.93 -9.84 -9.00
CA GLU A 632 -8.77 -10.55 -8.04
C GLU A 632 -10.23 -10.34 -8.43
N PHE A 633 -11.04 -11.38 -8.34
CA PHE A 633 -12.44 -11.31 -8.71
C PHE A 633 -13.32 -12.23 -7.87
N THR A 634 -14.63 -11.95 -7.87
CA THR A 634 -15.68 -12.87 -7.42
C THR A 634 -16.70 -13.09 -8.52
N ALA A 635 -17.39 -14.21 -8.48
CA ALA A 635 -18.52 -14.45 -9.36
C ALA A 635 -19.71 -15.04 -8.58
N ASN A 636 -20.85 -14.45 -8.81
CA ASN A 636 -22.13 -14.85 -8.21
C ASN A 636 -23.10 -15.33 -9.30
N LEU A 637 -23.97 -16.24 -8.91
CA LEU A 637 -25.05 -16.70 -9.77
C LEU A 637 -26.40 -16.43 -9.10
N SER A 638 -27.34 -15.88 -9.83
CA SER A 638 -28.70 -15.72 -9.36
C SER A 638 -29.43 -17.07 -9.29
N VAL A 639 -30.66 -17.07 -8.74
CA VAL A 639 -31.56 -18.25 -8.75
C VAL A 639 -31.82 -18.77 -10.18
N ASP A 640 -31.81 -17.88 -11.16
CA ASP A 640 -31.97 -18.20 -12.58
C ASP A 640 -30.63 -18.56 -13.26
N ASN A 641 -29.57 -18.71 -12.48
CA ASN A 641 -28.17 -18.95 -12.91
C ASN A 641 -27.61 -17.83 -13.79
N GLU A 642 -28.11 -16.61 -13.66
CA GLU A 642 -27.45 -15.45 -14.29
C GLU A 642 -26.13 -15.15 -13.60
N LEU A 643 -25.08 -15.09 -14.41
CA LEU A 643 -23.71 -14.83 -13.95
C LEU A 643 -23.50 -13.32 -13.71
N ARG A 644 -22.86 -13.00 -12.59
CA ARG A 644 -22.35 -11.65 -12.27
C ARG A 644 -20.90 -11.79 -11.78
N VAL A 645 -20.02 -10.98 -12.32
CA VAL A 645 -18.59 -10.96 -11.95
C VAL A 645 -18.23 -9.60 -11.39
N ASN A 646 -17.51 -9.59 -10.28
CA ASN A 646 -16.97 -8.37 -9.68
C ASN A 646 -15.43 -8.41 -9.74
N ILE A 647 -14.82 -7.40 -10.33
CA ILE A 647 -13.35 -7.25 -10.33
C ILE A 647 -12.97 -6.47 -9.08
N LEU A 648 -12.28 -7.10 -8.16
CA LEU A 648 -11.94 -6.57 -6.84
C LEU A 648 -10.58 -5.86 -6.80
N GLN A 649 -9.70 -6.21 -7.73
CA GLN A 649 -8.36 -5.64 -7.85
C GLN A 649 -7.83 -5.90 -9.26
N CYS A 650 -7.03 -4.97 -9.78
CA CYS A 650 -6.24 -5.17 -10.99
C CYS A 650 -4.91 -4.44 -10.84
N ARG A 651 -3.83 -5.14 -11.17
CA ARG A 651 -2.48 -4.59 -11.12
C ARG A 651 -1.61 -5.12 -12.24
N PRO A 652 -0.54 -4.39 -12.62
CA PRO A 652 0.47 -4.92 -13.50
C PRO A 652 1.11 -6.18 -12.90
N LEU A 653 1.15 -7.27 -13.67
CA LEU A 653 1.81 -8.49 -13.25
C LEU A 653 3.34 -8.27 -13.20
N GLN A 654 3.94 -8.45 -12.04
CA GLN A 654 5.38 -8.25 -11.86
C GLN A 654 6.13 -9.48 -12.39
N THR A 655 6.60 -9.41 -13.64
CA THR A 655 7.42 -10.48 -14.24
C THR A 655 8.70 -9.90 -14.84
N ARG A 656 9.86 -10.40 -14.41
CA ARG A 656 11.13 -10.16 -15.11
C ARG A 656 11.36 -11.29 -16.11
N GLY A 657 11.80 -10.98 -17.34
CA GLY A 657 12.29 -11.98 -18.30
C GLY A 657 11.29 -12.46 -19.35
N ILE A 658 10.12 -11.87 -19.49
CA ILE A 658 9.27 -12.10 -20.67
C ILE A 658 9.75 -11.18 -21.78
N GLY A 659 10.48 -11.69 -22.79
CA GLY A 659 10.73 -10.89 -24.00
C GLY A 659 11.93 -11.16 -24.86
N ALA A 660 13.02 -11.73 -24.39
CA ALA A 660 14.17 -12.05 -25.24
C ALA A 660 14.40 -13.57 -25.31
N PRO A 661 14.42 -14.20 -26.50
CA PRO A 661 14.74 -15.62 -26.62
C PRO A 661 16.17 -15.87 -26.13
N VAL A 662 16.34 -16.82 -25.21
CA VAL A 662 17.64 -17.28 -24.72
C VAL A 662 18.02 -18.55 -25.47
N SER A 663 19.14 -18.50 -26.21
CA SER A 663 19.69 -19.71 -26.84
C SER A 663 20.25 -20.62 -25.75
N LEU A 664 19.58 -21.73 -25.50
CA LEU A 664 20.08 -22.74 -24.55
C LEU A 664 21.29 -23.44 -25.13
N PRO A 665 22.36 -23.64 -24.35
CA PRO A 665 23.49 -24.43 -24.77
C PRO A 665 23.06 -25.89 -25.02
N PRO A 666 23.64 -26.56 -26.02
CA PRO A 666 23.36 -27.95 -26.26
C PRO A 666 23.81 -28.81 -25.06
N ILE A 667 22.97 -29.75 -24.65
CA ILE A 667 23.31 -30.71 -23.60
C ILE A 667 23.94 -31.91 -24.30
N GLU A 668 25.26 -32.03 -24.22
CA GLU A 668 26.00 -33.18 -24.76
C GLU A 668 25.88 -34.39 -23.83
N ASP A 669 25.96 -34.18 -22.52
CA ASP A 669 25.72 -35.23 -21.51
C ASP A 669 24.90 -34.62 -20.32
N VAL A 670 23.81 -35.27 -19.96
CA VAL A 670 22.95 -34.89 -18.83
C VAL A 670 23.72 -34.91 -17.50
N ARG A 671 24.79 -35.71 -17.40
CA ARG A 671 25.63 -35.79 -16.21
C ARG A 671 26.47 -34.55 -15.96
N ASP A 672 26.60 -33.66 -16.95
CA ASP A 672 27.35 -32.40 -16.82
C ASP A 672 26.52 -31.27 -16.16
N CYS A 673 25.22 -31.49 -15.99
CA CYS A 673 24.33 -30.53 -15.39
C CYS A 673 24.06 -30.82 -13.90
N VAL A 674 23.86 -29.76 -13.10
CA VAL A 674 23.30 -29.86 -11.74
C VAL A 674 21.83 -30.29 -11.85
N PHE A 675 21.10 -29.65 -12.77
CA PHE A 675 19.78 -30.13 -13.19
C PHE A 675 19.54 -29.75 -14.66
N CYS A 676 18.72 -30.54 -15.33
CA CYS A 676 18.28 -30.25 -16.69
C CYS A 676 16.99 -31.01 -17.02
N GLY A 677 16.14 -30.41 -17.83
CA GLY A 677 14.87 -31.00 -18.22
C GLY A 677 13.87 -30.02 -18.80
N THR A 678 12.60 -30.39 -18.75
CA THR A 678 11.48 -29.62 -19.27
C THR A 678 10.44 -29.35 -18.18
N GLY A 679 9.83 -28.14 -18.25
CA GLY A 679 8.75 -27.73 -17.36
C GLY A 679 9.18 -27.27 -15.95
N ASN A 680 8.22 -26.84 -15.17
CA ASN A 680 8.31 -26.55 -13.73
C ASN A 680 9.32 -25.46 -13.31
N PHE A 681 9.48 -24.40 -14.08
CA PHE A 681 10.26 -23.23 -13.67
C PHE A 681 9.48 -21.92 -13.85
N MET A 682 9.94 -20.85 -13.19
CA MET A 682 9.42 -19.50 -13.33
C MET A 682 10.51 -18.44 -13.24
N GLY A 683 10.30 -17.35 -13.95
CA GLY A 683 11.23 -16.24 -14.07
C GLY A 683 11.54 -15.89 -15.52
N GLY A 684 10.83 -16.52 -16.49
CA GLY A 684 10.95 -16.23 -17.91
C GLY A 684 12.20 -16.82 -18.57
N ASN A 685 12.63 -16.19 -19.66
CA ASN A 685 13.88 -16.51 -20.34
C ASN A 685 15.05 -15.89 -19.58
N VAL A 686 15.91 -16.70 -18.98
CA VAL A 686 17.02 -16.20 -18.17
C VAL A 686 18.35 -16.88 -18.52
N ARG A 687 19.43 -16.16 -18.27
CA ARG A 687 20.79 -16.67 -18.14
C ARG A 687 21.40 -16.05 -16.89
N ILE A 688 21.53 -16.84 -15.82
CA ILE A 688 21.97 -16.38 -14.50
C ILE A 688 23.29 -17.07 -14.18
N PRO A 689 24.43 -16.36 -14.20
CA PRO A 689 25.69 -16.90 -13.74
C PRO A 689 25.61 -17.10 -12.22
N LEU A 690 26.13 -18.24 -11.74
CA LEU A 690 26.17 -18.56 -10.32
C LEU A 690 27.60 -18.53 -9.80
N GLU A 691 27.74 -18.03 -8.58
CA GLU A 691 28.98 -18.08 -7.83
C GLU A 691 28.95 -19.20 -6.79
N ARG A 692 27.78 -19.44 -6.18
CA ARG A 692 27.62 -20.44 -5.11
C ARG A 692 26.28 -21.18 -5.20
N ILE A 693 26.28 -22.38 -4.61
CA ILE A 693 25.06 -23.14 -4.36
C ILE A 693 24.99 -23.46 -2.87
N VAL A 694 23.86 -23.17 -2.25
CA VAL A 694 23.49 -23.60 -0.89
C VAL A 694 22.51 -24.75 -1.04
N TYR A 695 22.91 -25.94 -0.66
CA TYR A 695 22.12 -27.15 -0.80
C TYR A 695 21.76 -27.76 0.55
N VAL A 696 20.46 -27.86 0.83
CA VAL A 696 19.94 -28.58 2.00
C VAL A 696 19.69 -30.04 1.57
N ARG A 697 20.50 -30.94 2.10
CA ARG A 697 20.47 -32.38 1.76
C ARG A 697 19.16 -33.01 2.25
N PRO A 698 18.30 -33.50 1.35
CA PRO A 698 16.98 -33.99 1.71
C PRO A 698 16.98 -35.14 2.71
N GLY A 699 17.84 -36.12 2.53
CA GLY A 699 17.94 -37.30 3.41
C GLY A 699 18.30 -36.94 4.84
N GLU A 700 19.31 -36.07 4.99
CA GLU A 700 19.79 -35.61 6.31
C GLU A 700 18.79 -34.70 6.99
N TYR A 701 18.15 -33.78 6.23
CA TYR A 701 17.13 -32.89 6.75
C TYR A 701 15.89 -33.64 7.27
N LEU A 702 15.45 -34.68 6.55
CA LEU A 702 14.29 -35.47 6.95
C LEU A 702 14.55 -36.34 8.18
N ALA A 703 15.81 -36.70 8.45
CA ALA A 703 16.21 -37.44 9.64
C ALA A 703 16.18 -36.57 10.92
N LEU A 704 16.13 -35.23 10.79
CA LEU A 704 16.11 -34.32 11.91
C LEU A 704 14.75 -34.26 12.63
N GLY A 705 14.77 -33.96 13.91
CA GLY A 705 13.58 -33.58 14.69
C GLY A 705 13.03 -32.21 14.28
N GLU A 706 11.80 -31.93 14.65
CA GLU A 706 11.09 -30.69 14.26
C GLU A 706 11.82 -29.42 14.73
N GLN A 707 12.36 -29.40 15.95
CA GLN A 707 13.13 -28.27 16.48
C GLN A 707 14.43 -28.03 15.70
N ASP A 708 15.09 -29.10 15.29
CA ASP A 708 16.32 -29.01 14.51
C ASP A 708 16.06 -28.54 13.08
N ARG A 709 14.90 -28.88 12.48
CA ARG A 709 14.48 -28.34 11.18
C ARG A 709 14.27 -26.83 11.22
N HIS A 710 13.71 -26.29 12.30
CA HIS A 710 13.63 -24.85 12.52
C HIS A 710 15.03 -24.22 12.75
N ALA A 711 15.97 -24.96 13.34
CA ALA A 711 17.34 -24.49 13.44
C ALA A 711 18.01 -24.37 12.06
N VAL A 712 17.82 -25.37 11.18
CA VAL A 712 18.30 -25.32 9.80
C VAL A 712 17.76 -24.05 9.10
N ALA A 713 16.45 -23.73 9.23
CA ALA A 713 15.87 -22.55 8.66
C ALA A 713 16.58 -21.26 9.13
N ARG A 714 16.78 -21.08 10.43
CA ARG A 714 17.51 -19.90 10.97
C ARG A 714 18.95 -19.77 10.41
N HIS A 715 19.64 -20.88 10.19
CA HIS A 715 20.98 -20.87 9.61
C HIS A 715 20.98 -20.56 8.11
N ILE A 716 19.94 -20.96 7.37
CA ILE A 716 19.74 -20.50 5.99
C ILE A 716 19.55 -18.98 5.95
N GLY A 717 18.77 -18.38 6.86
CA GLY A 717 18.64 -16.93 6.97
C GLY A 717 19.98 -16.22 7.24
N ARG A 718 20.86 -16.79 8.06
CA ARG A 718 22.22 -16.27 8.28
C ARG A 718 23.09 -16.35 7.02
N LEU A 719 23.02 -17.48 6.30
CA LEU A 719 23.70 -17.65 5.03
C LEU A 719 23.18 -16.66 3.97
N ASN A 720 21.88 -16.44 3.92
CA ASN A 720 21.27 -15.42 3.06
C ASN A 720 21.85 -14.02 3.33
N ALA A 721 22.00 -13.64 4.60
CA ALA A 721 22.59 -12.36 4.97
C ALA A 721 24.09 -12.28 4.62
N ALA A 722 24.85 -13.34 4.88
CA ALA A 722 26.28 -13.43 4.60
C ALA A 722 26.60 -13.42 3.09
N LEU A 723 25.71 -13.98 2.27
CA LEU A 723 25.86 -14.09 0.83
C LEU A 723 25.21 -12.94 0.04
N LYS A 724 24.79 -11.88 0.71
CA LYS A 724 24.21 -10.70 0.07
C LYS A 724 25.18 -10.13 -0.97
N GLY A 725 24.67 -9.98 -2.21
CA GLY A 725 25.45 -9.48 -3.36
C GLY A 725 26.20 -10.57 -4.14
N SER A 726 26.17 -11.84 -3.67
CA SER A 726 26.69 -13.00 -4.42
C SER A 726 25.54 -13.68 -5.18
N SER A 727 25.76 -14.02 -6.44
CA SER A 727 24.79 -14.77 -7.24
C SER A 727 24.72 -16.23 -6.76
N THR A 728 23.81 -16.48 -5.85
CA THR A 728 23.69 -17.75 -5.12
C THR A 728 22.38 -18.45 -5.45
N MET A 729 22.44 -19.77 -5.65
CA MET A 729 21.29 -20.65 -5.78
C MET A 729 21.05 -21.40 -4.46
N LEU A 730 19.81 -21.41 -3.97
CA LEU A 730 19.37 -22.20 -2.83
C LEU A 730 18.54 -23.40 -3.33
N ILE A 731 18.95 -24.63 -3.01
CA ILE A 731 18.22 -25.85 -3.36
C ILE A 731 17.93 -26.64 -2.08
N GLY A 732 16.75 -27.22 -1.95
CA GLY A 732 16.42 -28.08 -0.82
C GLY A 732 15.11 -28.84 -0.95
N PRO A 733 14.76 -29.64 0.08
CA PRO A 733 13.61 -30.52 0.07
C PRO A 733 12.31 -29.75 0.25
N GLY A 734 11.39 -29.92 -0.68
CA GLY A 734 10.03 -29.39 -0.59
C GLY A 734 9.97 -27.88 -0.59
N ARG A 735 8.93 -27.36 0.00
CA ARG A 735 8.55 -25.96 -0.06
C ARG A 735 9.42 -25.09 0.84
N TRP A 736 9.94 -24.02 0.27
CA TRP A 736 10.45 -22.86 1.03
C TRP A 736 9.25 -22.00 1.54
N GLY A 737 9.32 -21.05 2.31
CA GLY A 737 8.18 -20.20 2.68
C GLY A 737 6.99 -20.92 3.32
N THR A 738 7.24 -21.96 4.09
CA THR A 738 6.24 -22.70 4.87
C THR A 738 6.44 -22.48 6.36
N THR A 739 5.36 -22.50 7.15
CA THR A 739 5.45 -22.55 8.62
C THR A 739 5.53 -23.98 9.16
N THR A 740 5.33 -25.00 8.29
CA THR A 740 5.23 -26.39 8.67
C THR A 740 6.44 -27.20 8.18
N PRO A 741 7.35 -27.66 9.06
CA PRO A 741 8.56 -28.41 8.69
C PRO A 741 8.30 -29.73 7.96
N ALA A 742 7.08 -30.25 8.00
CA ALA A 742 6.67 -31.46 7.26
C ALA A 742 6.46 -31.21 5.76
N LEU A 743 6.31 -29.96 5.32
CA LEU A 743 6.08 -29.59 3.92
C LEU A 743 7.36 -29.12 3.22
N GLY A 744 8.39 -28.79 3.97
CA GLY A 744 9.65 -28.27 3.45
C GLY A 744 10.48 -27.58 4.52
N VAL A 745 11.26 -26.59 4.15
CA VAL A 745 12.10 -25.83 5.09
C VAL A 745 11.34 -24.56 5.54
N PRO A 746 11.08 -24.39 6.87
CA PRO A 746 10.22 -23.33 7.36
C PRO A 746 10.95 -21.97 7.40
N LEU A 747 11.00 -21.30 6.25
CA LEU A 747 11.61 -19.99 6.04
C LEU A 747 10.56 -18.92 5.72
N ARG A 748 10.85 -17.70 6.11
CA ARG A 748 10.17 -16.51 5.59
C ARG A 748 10.91 -15.96 4.37
N PHE A 749 10.23 -15.20 3.54
CA PHE A 749 10.85 -14.60 2.36
C PHE A 749 12.10 -13.76 2.69
N ALA A 750 12.09 -12.98 3.76
CA ALA A 750 13.23 -12.20 4.24
C ALA A 750 14.49 -13.04 4.50
N GLU A 751 14.33 -14.33 4.83
CA GLU A 751 15.43 -15.24 5.13
C GLU A 751 16.06 -15.89 3.88
N LEU A 752 15.57 -15.54 2.66
CA LEU A 752 16.13 -16.02 1.38
C LEU A 752 16.12 -14.98 0.24
N CYS A 753 15.70 -13.75 0.51
CA CYS A 753 15.50 -12.68 -0.47
C CYS A 753 16.77 -12.25 -1.25
N ASN A 754 17.96 -12.61 -0.80
CA ASN A 754 19.23 -12.32 -1.46
C ASN A 754 19.68 -13.43 -2.43
N MET A 755 18.91 -14.50 -2.56
CA MET A 755 19.20 -15.60 -3.49
C MET A 755 18.84 -15.20 -4.93
N ALA A 756 19.64 -15.64 -5.90
CA ALA A 756 19.35 -15.41 -7.32
C ALA A 756 18.40 -16.47 -7.89
N VAL A 757 18.51 -17.70 -7.39
CA VAL A 757 17.74 -18.86 -7.83
C VAL A 757 17.27 -19.67 -6.63
N ILE A 758 16.02 -20.13 -6.66
CA ILE A 758 15.43 -21.02 -5.66
C ILE A 758 15.03 -22.34 -6.34
N GLY A 759 15.53 -23.46 -5.82
CA GLY A 759 15.18 -24.81 -6.26
C GLY A 759 14.43 -25.58 -5.17
N GLU A 760 13.27 -26.16 -5.52
CA GLU A 760 12.50 -27.07 -4.66
C GLU A 760 12.55 -28.51 -5.19
N VAL A 761 13.06 -29.46 -4.40
CA VAL A 761 13.14 -30.87 -4.76
C VAL A 761 11.89 -31.61 -4.27
N ALA A 762 11.06 -32.05 -5.21
CA ALA A 762 9.78 -32.69 -4.91
C ALA A 762 9.84 -34.18 -4.57
N SER A 763 10.88 -34.90 -5.00
CA SER A 763 11.00 -36.38 -4.84
C SER A 763 12.00 -36.70 -3.74
N VAL A 764 11.49 -37.00 -2.54
CA VAL A 764 12.34 -37.43 -1.43
C VAL A 764 11.68 -38.62 -0.73
N GLY A 765 12.06 -39.84 -1.09
CA GLY A 765 11.85 -41.08 -0.34
C GLY A 765 10.44 -41.40 0.20
N SER A 766 10.21 -42.61 0.62
CA SER A 766 8.94 -43.12 1.13
C SER A 766 8.47 -42.40 2.42
N GLY A 767 7.42 -41.61 2.29
CA GLY A 767 6.72 -41.00 3.44
C GLY A 767 6.72 -39.47 3.49
N PHE A 768 7.45 -38.76 2.69
CA PHE A 768 7.47 -37.32 2.52
C PHE A 768 6.95 -36.96 1.12
N SER A 769 5.84 -36.25 1.03
CA SER A 769 5.31 -35.71 -0.22
C SER A 769 5.39 -34.20 -0.14
N PRO A 770 6.52 -33.61 -0.54
CA PRO A 770 6.70 -32.18 -0.43
C PRO A 770 5.75 -31.47 -1.37
N GLU A 771 5.03 -30.49 -0.82
CA GLU A 771 4.30 -29.51 -1.63
C GLU A 771 5.29 -28.52 -2.22
N LEU A 772 4.98 -28.03 -3.42
CA LEU A 772 5.74 -26.98 -4.07
C LEU A 772 5.09 -25.62 -3.80
N SER A 773 5.87 -24.55 -3.85
CA SER A 773 5.40 -23.19 -3.50
C SER A 773 4.48 -22.55 -4.54
N TYR A 774 4.16 -23.22 -5.63
CA TYR A 774 3.30 -22.67 -6.69
C TYR A 774 2.01 -22.06 -6.18
N GLY A 775 1.79 -20.77 -6.55
CA GLY A 775 0.56 -20.05 -6.28
C GLY A 775 0.34 -19.64 -4.83
N SER A 776 1.37 -19.53 -4.03
CA SER A 776 1.33 -18.89 -2.71
C SER A 776 1.80 -17.43 -2.78
N HIS A 777 1.56 -16.64 -1.76
CA HIS A 777 2.15 -15.30 -1.63
C HIS A 777 3.69 -15.34 -1.69
N PHE A 778 4.29 -16.33 -1.06
CA PHE A 778 5.73 -16.58 -1.14
C PHE A 778 6.24 -16.67 -2.57
N PHE A 779 5.48 -17.33 -3.42
CA PHE A 779 5.80 -17.47 -4.82
C PHE A 779 5.69 -16.15 -5.59
N GLN A 780 4.69 -15.31 -5.28
CA GLN A 780 4.59 -13.95 -5.81
C GLN A 780 5.79 -13.11 -5.40
N ASP A 781 6.23 -13.21 -4.14
CA ASP A 781 7.42 -12.53 -3.64
C ASP A 781 8.69 -12.89 -4.44
N LEU A 782 8.87 -14.16 -4.81
CA LEU A 782 10.00 -14.60 -5.64
C LEU A 782 9.96 -13.92 -7.01
N VAL A 783 8.80 -13.92 -7.66
CA VAL A 783 8.60 -13.33 -8.99
C VAL A 783 8.87 -11.82 -8.94
N GLU A 784 8.29 -11.12 -7.99
CA GLU A 784 8.43 -9.67 -7.83
C GLU A 784 9.88 -9.26 -7.53
N SER A 785 10.61 -10.08 -6.79
CA SER A 785 12.02 -9.83 -6.48
C SER A 785 12.96 -10.24 -7.59
N GLY A 786 12.43 -10.82 -8.66
CA GLY A 786 13.22 -11.31 -9.79
C GLY A 786 14.10 -12.52 -9.44
N ILE A 787 13.70 -13.29 -8.42
CA ILE A 787 14.33 -14.54 -8.04
C ILE A 787 13.79 -15.63 -8.97
N PHE A 788 14.70 -16.30 -9.68
CA PHE A 788 14.32 -17.41 -10.55
C PHE A 788 13.95 -18.63 -9.71
N TYR A 789 12.84 -19.28 -10.06
CA TYR A 789 12.33 -20.44 -9.34
C TYR A 789 12.33 -21.68 -10.23
N VAL A 790 12.74 -22.81 -9.69
CA VAL A 790 12.67 -24.10 -10.35
C VAL A 790 12.15 -25.19 -9.41
N ALA A 791 11.13 -25.93 -9.86
CA ALA A 791 10.65 -27.11 -9.16
C ALA A 791 11.27 -28.37 -9.80
N ILE A 792 12.10 -29.03 -9.03
CA ILE A 792 12.82 -30.23 -9.46
C ILE A 792 11.93 -31.44 -9.18
N VAL A 793 11.25 -31.91 -10.22
CA VAL A 793 10.29 -33.02 -10.17
C VAL A 793 10.71 -34.08 -11.20
N GLU A 794 11.16 -35.25 -10.74
CA GLU A 794 11.43 -36.37 -11.63
C GLU A 794 10.12 -37.00 -12.15
N PRO A 795 10.07 -37.51 -13.39
CA PRO A 795 11.20 -37.69 -14.34
C PRO A 795 11.44 -36.50 -15.27
N ASN A 796 10.64 -35.42 -15.19
CA ASN A 796 10.66 -34.32 -16.16
C ASN A 796 11.92 -33.47 -16.05
N LEU A 797 12.43 -33.29 -14.84
CA LEU A 797 13.64 -32.54 -14.57
C LEU A 797 14.61 -33.43 -13.77
N ARG A 798 15.70 -33.78 -14.38
CA ARG A 798 16.73 -34.61 -13.74
C ARG A 798 17.61 -33.76 -12.85
N PHE A 799 17.86 -34.26 -11.64
CA PHE A 799 18.73 -33.66 -10.65
C PHE A 799 19.95 -34.52 -10.37
N ASN A 800 21.14 -33.93 -10.45
CA ASN A 800 22.40 -34.61 -10.18
C ASN A 800 23.02 -34.06 -8.90
N GLU A 801 22.65 -34.64 -7.77
CA GLU A 801 23.17 -34.26 -6.44
C GLU A 801 24.69 -34.37 -6.36
N GLY A 802 25.29 -35.33 -7.06
CA GLY A 802 26.74 -35.56 -7.06
C GLY A 802 27.53 -34.32 -7.51
N ARG A 803 26.98 -33.53 -8.44
CA ARG A 803 27.63 -32.28 -8.90
C ARG A 803 27.77 -31.23 -7.81
N ILE A 804 27.04 -31.36 -6.72
CA ILE A 804 27.10 -30.44 -5.55
C ILE A 804 27.91 -31.12 -4.45
N VAL A 805 27.54 -32.32 -4.03
CA VAL A 805 28.13 -32.98 -2.86
C VAL A 805 29.57 -33.44 -3.04
N ASP A 806 30.03 -33.64 -4.29
CA ASP A 806 31.42 -33.97 -4.59
C ASP A 806 32.36 -32.76 -4.47
N LEU A 807 31.84 -31.52 -4.38
CA LEU A 807 32.63 -30.32 -4.18
C LEU A 807 32.87 -30.05 -2.69
N PRO A 808 33.95 -29.32 -2.34
CA PRO A 808 34.21 -28.94 -0.95
C PRO A 808 33.11 -28.14 -0.32
N ASN A 809 32.69 -28.48 0.90
CA ASN A 809 31.71 -27.68 1.65
C ASN A 809 32.41 -26.49 2.35
N VAL A 810 32.13 -25.28 1.89
CA VAL A 810 32.71 -24.02 2.41
C VAL A 810 31.81 -23.31 3.44
N ILE A 811 30.83 -24.00 4.02
CA ILE A 811 29.88 -23.40 5.00
C ILE A 811 30.59 -22.74 6.18
N ALA A 812 31.71 -23.30 6.64
CA ALA A 812 32.47 -22.77 7.77
C ALA A 812 33.16 -21.44 7.43
N ASP A 813 33.53 -21.23 6.17
CA ASP A 813 34.17 -20.01 5.69
C ASP A 813 33.13 -18.89 5.49
N VAL A 814 31.93 -19.25 5.02
CA VAL A 814 30.83 -18.32 4.79
C VAL A 814 30.10 -17.92 6.09
N SER A 815 29.85 -18.89 6.96
CA SER A 815 29.17 -18.70 8.25
C SER A 815 29.74 -19.65 9.29
N PRO A 816 30.76 -19.26 10.05
CA PRO A 816 31.38 -20.12 11.08
C PRO A 816 30.37 -20.65 12.10
N GLU A 817 29.34 -19.86 12.43
CA GLU A 817 28.28 -20.27 13.35
C GLU A 817 27.42 -21.41 12.80
N SER A 818 27.38 -21.60 11.48
CA SER A 818 26.61 -22.62 10.78
C SER A 818 27.43 -23.91 10.53
N ALA A 819 28.71 -23.91 10.84
CA ALA A 819 29.63 -25.02 10.54
C ALA A 819 29.20 -26.36 11.15
N HIS A 820 28.52 -26.36 12.28
CA HIS A 820 28.00 -27.58 12.93
C HIS A 820 26.91 -28.29 12.13
N LEU A 821 26.26 -27.59 11.19
CA LEU A 821 25.23 -28.12 10.28
C LEU A 821 25.81 -28.58 8.91
N ALA A 822 27.13 -28.66 8.76
CA ALA A 822 27.77 -29.07 7.50
C ALA A 822 27.32 -30.44 6.98
N HIS A 823 26.79 -31.31 7.82
CA HIS A 823 26.20 -32.58 7.45
C HIS A 823 24.84 -32.47 6.77
N VAL A 824 24.09 -31.37 7.05
CA VAL A 824 22.76 -31.11 6.47
C VAL A 824 22.82 -30.03 5.40
N ILE A 825 23.61 -28.96 5.61
CA ILE A 825 23.75 -27.83 4.69
C ILE A 825 25.10 -27.92 3.99
N HIS A 826 25.09 -27.98 2.66
CA HIS A 826 26.27 -28.04 1.84
C HIS A 826 26.38 -26.75 1.01
N VAL A 827 27.39 -25.93 1.26
CA VAL A 827 27.67 -24.69 0.53
C VAL A 827 28.88 -24.89 -0.35
N VAL A 828 28.75 -24.67 -1.65
CA VAL A 828 29.82 -24.87 -2.62
C VAL A 828 30.05 -23.66 -3.51
N GLU A 829 31.30 -23.45 -3.93
CA GLU A 829 31.64 -22.47 -4.94
C GLU A 829 31.56 -23.15 -6.34
N VAL A 830 30.88 -22.47 -7.28
CA VAL A 830 30.59 -23.02 -8.61
C VAL A 830 30.95 -22.01 -9.72
N PRO A 831 32.20 -21.59 -9.82
CA PRO A 831 32.60 -20.63 -10.83
C PRO A 831 32.36 -21.17 -12.25
N GLY A 832 31.75 -20.35 -13.10
CA GLY A 832 31.42 -20.69 -14.47
C GLY A 832 30.13 -21.50 -14.65
N THR A 833 29.41 -21.81 -13.57
CA THR A 833 28.08 -22.43 -13.61
C THR A 833 27.00 -21.35 -13.86
N GLU A 834 26.02 -21.67 -14.69
CA GLU A 834 24.91 -20.78 -15.00
C GLU A 834 23.58 -21.53 -15.03
N VAL A 835 22.51 -20.83 -14.66
CA VAL A 835 21.13 -21.28 -14.88
C VAL A 835 20.61 -20.63 -16.15
N CYS A 836 20.13 -21.46 -17.10
CA CYS A 836 19.52 -21.00 -18.33
C CYS A 836 18.12 -21.57 -18.47
N SER A 837 17.17 -20.76 -18.92
CA SER A 837 15.81 -21.20 -19.23
C SER A 837 15.29 -20.56 -20.51
N ASP A 838 14.46 -21.31 -21.20
CA ASP A 838 13.70 -20.86 -22.37
C ASP A 838 12.24 -21.27 -22.21
N ILE A 839 11.37 -20.27 -22.11
CA ILE A 839 9.95 -20.47 -21.87
C ILE A 839 9.25 -21.04 -23.11
N THR A 840 9.77 -20.79 -24.30
CA THR A 840 9.17 -21.26 -25.56
C THR A 840 9.35 -22.77 -25.71
N SER A 841 10.54 -23.30 -25.43
CA SER A 841 10.80 -24.73 -25.45
C SER A 841 10.53 -25.42 -24.10
N GLN A 842 10.11 -24.67 -23.08
CA GLN A 842 9.89 -25.16 -21.72
C GLN A 842 11.10 -25.88 -21.12
N ARG A 843 12.32 -25.51 -21.52
CA ARG A 843 13.56 -26.13 -21.08
C ARG A 843 14.29 -25.25 -20.06
N VAL A 844 14.82 -25.91 -19.04
CA VAL A 844 15.68 -25.28 -18.02
C VAL A 844 16.88 -26.19 -17.75
N LEU A 845 18.02 -25.57 -17.51
CA LEU A 845 19.26 -26.30 -17.16
C LEU A 845 20.13 -25.43 -16.23
N CYS A 846 20.92 -26.11 -15.41
CA CYS A 846 22.01 -25.54 -14.63
C CYS A 846 23.28 -26.32 -14.90
N ARG A 847 24.29 -25.72 -15.51
CA ARG A 847 25.56 -26.34 -15.83
C ARG A 847 26.74 -25.40 -15.65
#